data_bb96239e209e019ee97af68a0f6121a7
#
_entry.id   bb96239e209e019ee97af68a0f6121a7
#
_cell.length_a   1.000
_cell.length_b   1.000
_cell.length_c   1.000
_cell.angle_alpha   90.00
_cell.angle_beta   90.00
_cell.angle_gamma   90.00
#
_symmetry.space_group_name_H-M   'P 1'
#
loop_
_entity.id
_entity.type
_entity.pdbx_description
1 polymer ?
#
loop_
_entity_poly.entity_id
_entity_poly.type
_entity_poly.pdbx_seq_one_letter_code
_entity_poly.pdbx_strand_id
1 'polypeptide(L)'
;MKKHLAFLCGCLTVATAFADPDSNQLENLTLEPFVVTATRYTEESAKVAAFITVLTQQEIKKSGARTVNEAIMRLGGIVGRPSLYGGNEYSLDISGFGDTASSNMVYVIDGVTFKQGDASEVRLGNISLDEVERIEIQRGSSSVLYGEGAVAGVINIVTHASGLRGKAESAGKIEAGFGSYGSRDAKVSASYGKDGLNLYASSGKTESDGFRSNSASHADNGSLSLQLTGDNTRLGGSYTKSNEYAQTPGSLSVSQYQSNRNQADADNLSVGTYSNASSNHYGIFIETEFKDILWRADLKRRERNYYFLDQYSGLASYATHNTTNDNFALTANKKWNLVTGVNRLIAGIEKNNWNQTRVTSSFGDYTNLSYTKALFFKNDLDIDRWDTRITTGYRIEDMVKNAIGTTDSYSPYSSNKTLSAWELGASKTIDSINTVWAKVSKNYRLPNIDEFSTSYDTTGTYILTLSPQTSTDTDIGWKYKSTYTSLEGRLFQSEITNEISYDTFYQTNMNLDPTRRQGIEGSIRQSITSNLEIQGFAAYRKSIFVSGDYAGNKLPMAPQNLYNLRASWSFRPTQTFSLGVSYVGDQQIAGDYSNTTKMPAYTVTDFFYRYQTKQWECQLAVRNVFNKEYYSYATDAYSAWKDFSTRYTALYPDMKRNLFLNFKYYLR
;
A
#
# COMPACT_ATOMS: atom_id res chain seq x y z
N MET A 1 1.07 -8.52 -36.37
CA MET A 1 0.38 -9.69 -35.82
C MET A 1 1.00 -11.04 -36.20
N LYS A 2 1.30 -11.35 -37.49
CA LYS A 2 1.86 -12.67 -37.88
C LYS A 2 3.27 -12.98 -37.34
N LYS A 3 4.15 -11.98 -37.12
CA LYS A 3 5.51 -12.17 -36.56
C LYS A 3 5.52 -12.44 -35.03
N HIS A 4 4.50 -11.99 -34.31
CA HIS A 4 4.41 -12.24 -32.86
C HIS A 4 3.79 -13.61 -32.51
N LEU A 5 2.97 -14.17 -33.42
CA LEU A 5 2.38 -15.51 -33.24
C LEU A 5 3.43 -16.63 -33.38
N ALA A 6 4.43 -16.44 -34.25
CA ALA A 6 5.51 -17.41 -34.44
C ALA A 6 6.43 -17.54 -33.23
N PHE A 7 6.61 -16.45 -32.46
CA PHE A 7 7.41 -16.47 -31.22
C PHE A 7 6.68 -17.16 -30.06
N LEU A 8 5.35 -17.03 -29.98
CA LEU A 8 4.53 -17.73 -28.99
C LEU A 8 4.54 -19.26 -29.21
N CYS A 9 4.49 -19.72 -30.46
CA CYS A 9 4.60 -21.16 -30.78
C CYS A 9 6.00 -21.72 -30.46
N GLY A 10 7.07 -20.94 -30.60
CA GLY A 10 8.41 -21.34 -30.26
C GLY A 10 8.61 -21.61 -28.75
N CYS A 11 7.99 -20.82 -27.89
CA CYS A 11 8.05 -21.03 -26.44
C CYS A 11 7.27 -22.28 -25.97
N LEU A 12 6.16 -22.63 -26.64
CA LEU A 12 5.38 -23.83 -26.32
C LEU A 12 6.07 -25.13 -26.78
N THR A 13 6.83 -25.10 -27.87
CA THR A 13 7.51 -26.29 -28.39
C THR A 13 8.82 -26.60 -27.67
N VAL A 14 9.51 -25.61 -27.10
CA VAL A 14 10.71 -25.84 -26.27
C VAL A 14 10.36 -26.45 -24.89
N ALA A 15 9.12 -26.22 -24.41
CA ALA A 15 8.65 -26.78 -23.12
C ALA A 15 8.49 -28.29 -23.09
N THR A 16 8.46 -28.97 -24.24
CA THR A 16 8.29 -30.44 -24.28
C THR A 16 9.59 -31.25 -24.26
N ALA A 17 10.76 -30.59 -24.41
CA ALA A 17 12.05 -31.28 -24.58
C ALA A 17 12.88 -31.49 -23.29
N PHE A 18 12.48 -30.87 -22.16
CA PHE A 18 13.27 -30.93 -20.92
C PHE A 18 12.38 -31.22 -19.70
N ALA A 19 11.73 -32.38 -19.67
CA ALA A 19 11.06 -32.89 -18.48
C ALA A 19 12.05 -33.77 -17.70
N ASP A 20 12.57 -33.25 -16.58
CA ASP A 20 13.37 -34.05 -15.64
C ASP A 20 12.41 -34.79 -14.68
N PRO A 21 12.44 -36.14 -14.58
CA PRO A 21 11.47 -36.95 -13.83
C PRO A 21 11.65 -36.92 -12.30
N ASP A 22 12.68 -36.30 -11.74
CA ASP A 22 13.07 -36.47 -10.33
C ASP A 22 12.67 -35.31 -9.36
N SER A 23 11.64 -34.52 -9.62
CA SER A 23 11.16 -33.54 -8.65
C SER A 23 10.03 -34.07 -7.76
N ASN A 24 10.27 -35.16 -7.04
CA ASN A 24 9.40 -35.64 -5.95
C ASN A 24 9.61 -34.83 -4.64
N GLN A 25 9.50 -33.52 -4.68
CA GLN A 25 9.15 -32.71 -3.49
C GLN A 25 7.74 -32.15 -3.71
N LEU A 26 6.77 -32.99 -3.34
CA LEU A 26 5.44 -32.51 -2.97
C LEU A 26 5.66 -31.53 -1.81
N GLU A 27 5.68 -30.23 -2.09
CA GLU A 27 5.54 -29.21 -1.06
C GLU A 27 4.30 -29.58 -0.25
N ASN A 28 4.47 -29.72 1.05
CA ASN A 28 3.43 -30.14 1.97
C ASN A 28 2.17 -29.29 1.77
N LEU A 29 1.06 -29.96 1.54
CA LEU A 29 -0.28 -29.40 1.36
C LEU A 29 -0.81 -28.58 2.54
N THR A 30 -0.11 -28.59 3.68
CA THR A 30 -0.51 -27.91 4.89
C THR A 30 -0.37 -26.39 4.74
N LEU A 31 -1.49 -25.67 4.89
CA LEU A 31 -1.44 -24.22 5.08
C LEU A 31 -0.72 -23.93 6.40
N GLU A 32 0.54 -23.53 6.33
CA GLU A 32 1.31 -23.17 7.51
C GLU A 32 0.64 -22.05 8.31
N PRO A 33 0.79 -22.01 9.64
CA PRO A 33 0.31 -20.90 10.45
C PRO A 33 0.98 -19.61 9.99
N PHE A 34 0.15 -18.61 9.58
CA PHE A 34 0.70 -17.30 9.26
C PHE A 34 1.21 -16.65 10.53
N VAL A 35 2.49 -16.36 10.51
CA VAL A 35 3.14 -15.56 11.54
C VAL A 35 3.14 -14.13 11.06
N VAL A 36 2.55 -13.24 11.85
CA VAL A 36 2.44 -11.81 11.55
C VAL A 36 3.34 -10.99 12.45
N THR A 37 3.80 -9.87 11.94
CA THR A 37 4.58 -8.87 12.68
C THR A 37 3.90 -7.50 12.68
N ALA A 38 2.70 -7.40 12.09
CA ALA A 38 1.86 -6.21 12.15
C ALA A 38 1.46 -5.81 13.58
N THR A 39 1.72 -6.65 14.57
CA THR A 39 1.59 -6.39 16.01
C THR A 39 2.90 -5.98 16.68
N ARG A 40 3.96 -5.70 15.88
CA ARG A 40 5.35 -5.38 16.32
C ARG A 40 6.09 -6.52 17.01
N TYR A 41 5.54 -7.71 17.05
CA TYR A 41 6.22 -8.95 17.42
C TYR A 41 5.64 -10.11 16.62
N THR A 42 6.41 -11.19 16.57
CA THR A 42 6.04 -12.39 15.81
C THR A 42 4.98 -13.19 16.57
N GLU A 43 3.79 -13.36 15.99
CA GLU A 43 2.72 -14.16 16.57
C GLU A 43 1.84 -14.83 15.51
N GLU A 44 1.06 -15.83 15.90
CA GLU A 44 0.08 -16.46 15.04
C GLU A 44 -1.09 -15.51 14.75
N SER A 45 -1.42 -15.30 13.48
CA SER A 45 -2.51 -14.40 13.07
C SER A 45 -3.86 -14.82 13.66
N ALA A 46 -4.06 -16.11 13.98
CA ALA A 46 -5.28 -16.63 14.59
C ALA A 46 -5.60 -15.98 15.93
N LYS A 47 -4.58 -15.65 16.73
CA LYS A 47 -4.73 -15.06 18.07
C LYS A 47 -4.96 -13.54 18.07
N VAL A 48 -4.74 -12.88 16.94
CA VAL A 48 -4.86 -11.42 16.82
C VAL A 48 -6.31 -11.02 16.64
N ALA A 49 -6.81 -10.09 17.47
CA ALA A 49 -8.16 -9.51 17.31
C ALA A 49 -8.19 -8.46 16.20
N ALA A 50 -7.91 -8.88 14.96
CA ALA A 50 -7.94 -8.06 13.77
C ALA A 50 -8.08 -8.93 12.51
N PHE A 51 -8.60 -8.38 11.43
CA PHE A 51 -8.64 -9.00 10.12
C PHE A 51 -7.30 -8.76 9.40
N ILE A 52 -6.50 -9.82 9.20
CA ILE A 52 -5.16 -9.72 8.63
C ILE A 52 -5.00 -10.65 7.43
N THR A 53 -4.77 -10.07 6.26
CA THR A 53 -4.41 -10.82 5.05
C THR A 53 -2.89 -10.85 4.92
N VAL A 54 -2.31 -12.04 4.85
CA VAL A 54 -0.87 -12.23 4.59
C VAL A 54 -0.68 -12.67 3.15
N LEU A 55 0.14 -11.95 2.41
CA LEU A 55 0.55 -12.28 1.05
C LEU A 55 1.99 -12.83 1.12
N THR A 56 2.15 -14.11 0.92
CA THR A 56 3.46 -14.77 0.95
C THR A 56 4.25 -14.53 -0.34
N GLN A 57 5.57 -14.67 -0.28
CA GLN A 57 6.41 -14.55 -1.48
C GLN A 57 5.99 -15.53 -2.61
N GLN A 58 5.55 -16.74 -2.24
CA GLN A 58 5.07 -17.71 -3.23
C GLN A 58 3.81 -17.24 -3.94
N GLU A 59 2.83 -16.70 -3.19
CA GLU A 59 1.59 -16.17 -3.77
C GLU A 59 1.85 -14.97 -4.66
N ILE A 60 2.74 -14.07 -4.22
CA ILE A 60 3.19 -12.93 -5.02
C ILE A 60 3.79 -13.42 -6.34
N LYS A 61 4.66 -14.43 -6.32
CA LYS A 61 5.24 -15.04 -7.53
C LYS A 61 4.20 -15.69 -8.43
N LYS A 62 3.16 -16.34 -7.86
CA LYS A 62 2.04 -16.97 -8.61
C LYS A 62 1.04 -15.95 -9.15
N SER A 63 1.04 -14.70 -8.69
CA SER A 63 0.09 -13.68 -9.09
C SER A 63 0.43 -12.98 -10.42
N GLY A 64 1.68 -13.05 -10.84
CA GLY A 64 2.21 -12.29 -11.97
C GLY A 64 2.30 -10.79 -11.70
N ALA A 65 2.31 -10.37 -10.43
CA ALA A 65 2.54 -8.98 -10.06
C ALA A 65 3.98 -8.57 -10.42
N ARG A 66 4.15 -7.35 -10.91
CA ARG A 66 5.45 -6.75 -11.25
C ARG A 66 5.94 -5.76 -10.20
N THR A 67 5.02 -5.19 -9.43
CA THR A 67 5.28 -4.23 -8.36
C THR A 67 4.57 -4.64 -7.08
N VAL A 68 5.00 -4.06 -5.95
CA VAL A 68 4.35 -4.24 -4.64
C VAL A 68 2.89 -3.79 -4.69
N ASN A 69 2.61 -2.65 -5.33
CA ASN A 69 1.25 -2.14 -5.53
C ASN A 69 0.35 -3.18 -6.23
N GLU A 70 0.84 -3.78 -7.30
CA GLU A 70 0.07 -4.79 -8.03
C GLU A 70 -0.17 -6.06 -7.20
N ALA A 71 0.81 -6.50 -6.41
CA ALA A 71 0.62 -7.64 -5.51
C ALA A 71 -0.48 -7.36 -4.49
N ILE A 72 -0.47 -6.18 -3.88
CA ILE A 72 -1.49 -5.74 -2.92
C ILE A 72 -2.88 -5.68 -3.56
N MET A 73 -3.02 -5.06 -4.72
CA MET A 73 -4.31 -4.96 -5.42
C MET A 73 -4.86 -6.30 -5.86
N ARG A 74 -4.01 -7.20 -6.37
CA ARG A 74 -4.43 -8.49 -6.95
C ARG A 74 -4.76 -9.55 -5.92
N LEU A 75 -4.05 -9.55 -4.79
CA LEU A 75 -4.14 -10.58 -3.77
C LEU A 75 -4.76 -10.06 -2.48
N GLY A 76 -4.61 -8.77 -2.20
CA GLY A 76 -5.00 -8.17 -0.94
C GLY A 76 -6.45 -7.71 -0.87
N GLY A 77 -7.22 -7.74 -1.96
CA GLY A 77 -8.59 -7.22 -1.97
C GLY A 77 -8.64 -5.71 -1.66
N ILE A 78 -7.72 -4.95 -2.26
CA ILE A 78 -7.58 -3.50 -2.11
C ILE A 78 -7.83 -2.84 -3.46
N VAL A 79 -8.59 -1.76 -3.47
CA VAL A 79 -8.76 -0.90 -4.66
C VAL A 79 -7.51 -0.05 -4.83
N GLY A 80 -6.95 -0.02 -6.03
CA GLY A 80 -5.86 0.89 -6.38
C GLY A 80 -6.28 1.78 -7.54
N ARG A 81 -5.87 3.04 -7.49
CA ARG A 81 -6.08 4.04 -8.53
C ARG A 81 -4.71 4.51 -9.01
N PRO A 82 -4.46 4.60 -10.33
CA PRO A 82 -3.20 5.13 -10.83
C PRO A 82 -2.90 6.50 -10.24
N SER A 83 -1.66 6.73 -9.85
CA SER A 83 -1.20 8.03 -9.35
C SER A 83 -1.38 9.10 -10.43
N LEU A 84 -1.85 10.27 -10.03
CA LEU A 84 -1.98 11.42 -10.92
C LEU A 84 -0.62 11.96 -11.37
N TYR A 85 0.44 11.61 -10.65
CA TYR A 85 1.82 11.98 -10.97
C TYR A 85 2.53 10.99 -11.89
N GLY A 86 1.80 10.03 -12.48
CA GLY A 86 2.32 9.07 -13.45
C GLY A 86 3.13 7.92 -12.84
N GLY A 87 3.81 7.16 -13.70
CA GLY A 87 4.61 6.01 -13.29
C GLY A 87 3.79 4.75 -12.96
N ASN A 88 4.40 3.85 -12.19
CA ASN A 88 3.78 2.59 -11.74
C ASN A 88 3.25 2.70 -10.30
N GLU A 89 2.90 3.90 -9.87
CA GLU A 89 2.39 4.16 -8.54
C GLU A 89 0.87 4.16 -8.49
N TYR A 90 0.33 3.80 -7.33
CA TYR A 90 -1.10 3.69 -7.10
C TYR A 90 -1.46 4.24 -5.73
N SER A 91 -2.52 5.03 -5.67
CA SER A 91 -3.22 5.32 -4.43
C SER A 91 -4.07 4.12 -4.04
N LEU A 92 -3.82 3.53 -2.88
CA LEU A 92 -4.49 2.33 -2.38
C LEU A 92 -5.58 2.71 -1.39
N ASP A 93 -6.71 1.99 -1.41
CA ASP A 93 -7.86 2.21 -0.52
C ASP A 93 -8.22 0.95 0.24
N ILE A 94 -7.97 0.98 1.55
CA ILE A 94 -8.44 -0.02 2.52
C ILE A 94 -9.79 0.43 3.09
N SER A 95 -10.79 -0.43 3.07
CA SER A 95 -12.07 -0.26 3.78
C SER A 95 -12.96 0.91 3.28
N GLY A 96 -12.74 1.44 2.06
CA GLY A 96 -13.64 2.41 1.43
C GLY A 96 -13.53 3.83 1.96
N PHE A 97 -12.30 4.31 2.19
CA PHE A 97 -12.03 5.71 2.52
C PHE A 97 -12.05 6.64 1.30
N GLY A 98 -12.04 6.08 0.09
CA GLY A 98 -12.18 6.85 -1.13
C GLY A 98 -11.02 7.82 -1.35
N ASP A 99 -11.32 9.09 -1.57
CA ASP A 99 -10.31 10.12 -1.80
C ASP A 99 -9.39 10.37 -0.60
N THR A 100 -9.87 10.11 0.61
CA THR A 100 -9.10 10.32 1.85
C THR A 100 -8.24 9.12 2.24
N ALA A 101 -8.24 8.05 1.45
CA ALA A 101 -7.63 6.75 1.79
C ALA A 101 -6.13 6.85 2.08
N SER A 102 -5.36 7.57 1.26
CA SER A 102 -3.91 7.67 1.40
C SER A 102 -3.47 8.29 2.73
N SER A 103 -4.25 9.23 3.27
CA SER A 103 -3.99 9.90 4.55
C SER A 103 -4.55 9.12 5.77
N ASN A 104 -5.41 8.12 5.54
CA ASN A 104 -6.03 7.30 6.58
C ASN A 104 -5.42 5.90 6.71
N MET A 105 -4.34 5.63 5.99
CA MET A 105 -3.64 4.34 5.97
C MET A 105 -2.15 4.54 6.23
N VAL A 106 -1.55 3.60 6.95
CA VAL A 106 -0.11 3.63 7.25
C VAL A 106 0.61 2.49 6.55
N TYR A 107 1.71 2.82 5.90
CA TYR A 107 2.67 1.85 5.42
C TYR A 107 3.77 1.63 6.46
N VAL A 108 4.13 0.38 6.65
CA VAL A 108 5.23 -0.04 7.51
C VAL A 108 6.21 -0.83 6.65
N ILE A 109 7.48 -0.51 6.73
CA ILE A 109 8.52 -1.26 6.03
C ILE A 109 9.53 -1.69 7.09
N ASP A 110 9.65 -3.01 7.26
CA ASP A 110 10.55 -3.58 8.25
C ASP A 110 10.37 -3.02 9.67
N GLY A 111 9.09 -2.94 10.10
CA GLY A 111 8.72 -2.54 11.45
C GLY A 111 8.70 -1.04 11.72
N VAL A 112 9.10 -0.20 10.77
CA VAL A 112 9.08 1.27 10.92
C VAL A 112 8.05 1.91 10.00
N THR A 113 7.29 2.86 10.55
CA THR A 113 6.27 3.60 9.81
C THR A 113 6.89 4.44 8.71
N PHE A 114 6.29 4.36 7.52
CA PHE A 114 6.69 5.09 6.34
C PHE A 114 5.65 6.18 6.06
N LYS A 115 5.77 7.29 6.79
CA LYS A 115 4.83 8.43 6.68
C LYS A 115 5.42 9.56 5.84
N GLN A 116 4.52 10.28 5.16
CA GLN A 116 4.78 11.59 4.58
C GLN A 116 4.19 12.66 5.49
N GLY A 117 4.84 13.81 5.61
CA GLY A 117 4.30 14.97 6.33
C GLY A 117 3.39 15.83 5.44
N ASP A 118 3.43 15.58 4.13
CA ASP A 118 2.64 16.20 3.08
C ASP A 118 1.60 15.24 2.50
N ALA A 119 0.82 15.65 1.50
CA ALA A 119 -0.15 14.83 0.78
C ALA A 119 0.48 13.87 -0.25
N SER A 120 1.80 13.80 -0.35
CA SER A 120 2.47 12.93 -1.31
C SER A 120 2.19 11.46 -1.03
N GLU A 121 1.93 10.70 -2.07
CA GLU A 121 1.76 9.25 -1.99
C GLU A 121 3.06 8.55 -1.57
N VAL A 122 2.91 7.45 -0.84
CA VAL A 122 4.02 6.54 -0.55
C VAL A 122 4.32 5.71 -1.80
N ARG A 123 5.53 5.87 -2.35
CA ARG A 123 5.94 5.18 -3.57
C ARG A 123 6.42 3.76 -3.25
N LEU A 124 5.54 2.77 -3.45
CA LEU A 124 5.82 1.34 -3.25
C LEU A 124 6.46 0.68 -4.48
N GLY A 125 6.34 1.28 -5.66
CA GLY A 125 6.96 0.80 -6.89
C GLY A 125 8.48 0.76 -6.83
N ASN A 126 9.07 1.52 -5.91
CA ASN A 126 10.50 1.56 -5.68
C ASN A 126 11.04 0.37 -4.85
N ILE A 127 10.15 -0.41 -4.23
CA ILE A 127 10.52 -1.64 -3.50
C ILE A 127 10.54 -2.79 -4.50
N SER A 128 11.69 -3.45 -4.63
CA SER A 128 11.78 -4.65 -5.46
C SER A 128 10.94 -5.77 -4.88
N LEU A 129 10.05 -6.40 -5.68
CA LEU A 129 9.29 -7.56 -5.23
C LEU A 129 10.17 -8.74 -4.80
N ASP A 130 11.40 -8.81 -5.31
CA ASP A 130 12.35 -9.85 -4.94
C ASP A 130 12.89 -9.68 -3.52
N GLU A 131 12.85 -8.45 -3.00
CA GLU A 131 13.22 -8.14 -1.60
C GLU A 131 12.10 -8.50 -0.63
N VAL A 132 10.86 -8.58 -1.11
CA VAL A 132 9.70 -8.78 -0.26
C VAL A 132 9.59 -10.27 0.14
N GLU A 133 9.66 -10.53 1.44
CA GLU A 133 9.39 -11.84 2.03
C GLU A 133 7.88 -12.08 2.13
N ARG A 134 7.15 -11.07 2.59
CA ARG A 134 5.68 -11.08 2.67
C ARG A 134 5.11 -9.67 2.83
N ILE A 135 3.82 -9.55 2.57
CA ILE A 135 3.05 -8.33 2.82
C ILE A 135 1.89 -8.69 3.75
N GLU A 136 1.77 -7.96 4.85
CA GLU A 136 0.71 -8.13 5.84
C GLU A 136 -0.24 -6.93 5.74
N ILE A 137 -1.52 -7.18 5.47
CA ILE A 137 -2.56 -6.15 5.32
C ILE A 137 -3.50 -6.30 6.51
N GLN A 138 -3.36 -5.42 7.50
CA GLN A 138 -4.26 -5.34 8.63
C GLN A 138 -5.35 -4.32 8.34
N ARG A 139 -6.59 -4.76 8.31
CA ARG A 139 -7.77 -3.91 8.15
C ARG A 139 -8.31 -3.49 9.50
N GLY A 140 -8.91 -2.30 9.53
CA GLY A 140 -9.35 -1.65 10.76
C GLY A 140 -8.20 -0.92 11.45
N SER A 141 -8.55 -0.12 12.40
CA SER A 141 -7.68 0.82 13.07
C SER A 141 -6.50 0.19 13.81
N SER A 142 -5.37 0.89 13.82
CA SER A 142 -4.11 0.43 14.42
C SER A 142 -3.28 1.60 14.97
N SER A 143 -3.92 2.71 15.35
CA SER A 143 -3.22 3.91 15.80
C SER A 143 -2.44 3.73 17.10
N VAL A 144 -2.80 2.76 17.95
CA VAL A 144 -2.01 2.45 19.16
C VAL A 144 -0.58 2.08 18.80
N LEU A 145 -0.37 1.20 17.83
CA LEU A 145 0.96 0.74 17.45
C LEU A 145 1.64 1.65 16.41
N TYR A 146 0.87 2.28 15.51
CA TYR A 146 1.43 2.96 14.34
C TYR A 146 1.13 4.45 14.27
N GLY A 147 0.37 4.97 15.27
CA GLY A 147 0.11 6.40 15.46
C GLY A 147 -0.82 7.01 14.44
N GLU A 148 -0.61 8.28 14.21
CA GLU A 148 -1.41 9.13 13.33
C GLU A 148 -1.67 8.47 11.96
N GLY A 149 -2.93 8.52 11.49
CA GLY A 149 -3.33 8.06 10.16
C GLY A 149 -3.58 6.57 10.02
N ALA A 150 -3.31 5.73 11.03
CA ALA A 150 -3.64 4.30 10.99
C ALA A 150 -5.13 4.04 11.30
N VAL A 151 -6.04 4.76 10.65
CA VAL A 151 -7.49 4.71 10.84
C VAL A 151 -8.12 3.60 10.01
N ALA A 152 -7.84 3.54 8.71
CA ALA A 152 -8.36 2.51 7.79
C ALA A 152 -7.64 1.17 7.95
N GLY A 153 -6.35 1.21 8.25
CA GLY A 153 -5.52 0.02 8.38
C GLY A 153 -4.03 0.28 8.19
N VAL A 154 -3.29 -0.83 8.15
CA VAL A 154 -1.83 -0.85 7.98
C VAL A 154 -1.44 -1.86 6.91
N ILE A 155 -0.55 -1.46 6.02
CA ILE A 155 0.15 -2.36 5.09
C ILE A 155 1.59 -2.49 5.56
N ASN A 156 1.94 -3.66 6.09
CA ASN A 156 3.28 -3.98 6.57
C ASN A 156 4.04 -4.81 5.52
N ILE A 157 5.09 -4.25 4.97
CA ILE A 157 5.96 -4.89 3.99
C ILE A 157 7.19 -5.38 4.73
N VAL A 158 7.37 -6.69 4.77
CA VAL A 158 8.52 -7.33 5.40
C VAL A 158 9.49 -7.75 4.31
N THR A 159 10.70 -7.18 4.35
CA THR A 159 11.75 -7.49 3.38
C THR A 159 12.78 -8.45 3.97
N HIS A 160 13.63 -9.00 3.14
CA HIS A 160 14.76 -9.84 3.57
C HIS A 160 15.71 -9.10 4.52
N ALA A 161 15.71 -7.75 4.51
CA ALA A 161 16.55 -6.94 5.41
C ALA A 161 16.19 -7.11 6.90
N SER A 162 14.92 -7.39 7.23
CA SER A 162 14.47 -7.55 8.62
C SER A 162 13.79 -8.88 8.92
N GLY A 163 13.32 -9.60 7.88
CA GLY A 163 12.50 -10.81 8.04
C GLY A 163 13.29 -12.07 8.38
N LEU A 164 14.48 -12.21 7.88
CA LEU A 164 15.27 -13.45 8.02
C LEU A 164 15.86 -13.59 9.42
N ARG A 165 15.23 -14.43 10.23
CA ARG A 165 15.85 -14.97 11.48
C ARG A 165 16.62 -16.25 11.23
N GLY A 166 16.67 -16.77 10.01
CA GLY A 166 17.32 -18.01 9.61
C GLY A 166 18.46 -17.78 8.60
N LYS A 167 19.01 -18.86 8.12
CA LYS A 167 20.05 -18.85 7.08
C LYS A 167 19.43 -18.37 5.76
N ALA A 168 19.90 -17.25 5.22
CA ALA A 168 19.66 -16.95 3.82
C ALA A 168 20.38 -18.01 2.97
N GLU A 169 19.71 -18.57 1.99
CA GLU A 169 20.38 -19.40 0.99
C GLU A 169 21.22 -18.48 0.09
N SER A 170 22.43 -18.95 -0.24
CA SER A 170 23.26 -18.25 -1.23
C SER A 170 22.66 -18.47 -2.61
N ALA A 171 22.21 -17.41 -3.24
CA ALA A 171 21.54 -17.45 -4.53
C ALA A 171 21.80 -16.17 -5.32
N GLY A 172 21.86 -16.30 -6.64
CA GLY A 172 21.88 -15.18 -7.56
C GLY A 172 20.74 -15.29 -8.57
N LYS A 173 20.27 -14.18 -9.09
CA LYS A 173 19.22 -14.15 -10.10
C LYS A 173 19.43 -13.00 -11.07
N ILE A 174 19.23 -13.29 -12.36
CA ILE A 174 19.16 -12.30 -13.44
C ILE A 174 17.77 -12.41 -14.04
N GLU A 175 17.15 -11.27 -14.34
CA GLU A 175 15.80 -11.17 -14.86
C GLU A 175 15.74 -10.18 -16.00
N ALA A 176 15.04 -10.53 -17.09
CA ALA A 176 14.74 -9.66 -18.21
C ALA A 176 13.28 -9.81 -18.63
N GLY A 177 12.59 -8.69 -18.84
CA GLY A 177 11.18 -8.66 -19.17
C GLY A 177 10.89 -7.71 -20.34
N PHE A 178 9.85 -8.06 -21.12
CA PHE A 178 9.39 -7.29 -22.28
C PHE A 178 7.88 -7.33 -22.37
N GLY A 179 7.25 -6.24 -22.75
CA GLY A 179 5.80 -6.19 -22.79
C GLY A 179 5.21 -5.15 -23.74
N SER A 180 3.89 -5.04 -23.68
CA SER A 180 3.13 -4.01 -24.37
C SER A 180 3.60 -2.62 -23.98
N TYR A 181 3.36 -1.65 -24.85
CA TYR A 181 3.72 -0.23 -24.64
C TYR A 181 5.21 -0.01 -24.39
N GLY A 182 6.06 -0.72 -25.12
CA GLY A 182 7.51 -0.59 -25.00
C GLY A 182 8.07 -1.02 -23.63
N SER A 183 7.26 -1.70 -22.79
CA SER A 183 7.69 -2.09 -21.43
C SER A 183 8.91 -3.01 -21.47
N ARG A 184 9.95 -2.67 -20.69
CA ARG A 184 11.19 -3.43 -20.53
C ARG A 184 11.60 -3.42 -19.07
N ASP A 185 12.02 -4.58 -18.56
CA ASP A 185 12.55 -4.74 -17.21
C ASP A 185 13.90 -5.47 -17.30
N ALA A 186 14.87 -5.04 -16.53
CA ALA A 186 16.12 -5.74 -16.30
C ALA A 186 16.46 -5.67 -14.82
N LYS A 187 16.70 -6.84 -14.18
CA LYS A 187 16.98 -6.90 -12.75
C LYS A 187 18.06 -7.93 -12.46
N VAL A 188 18.84 -7.67 -11.43
CA VAL A 188 19.81 -8.60 -10.87
C VAL A 188 19.68 -8.57 -9.35
N SER A 189 19.75 -9.74 -8.72
CA SER A 189 19.80 -9.84 -7.26
C SER A 189 20.71 -10.97 -6.82
N ALA A 190 21.31 -10.82 -5.63
CA ALA A 190 22.13 -11.82 -5.00
C ALA A 190 21.89 -11.85 -3.50
N SER A 191 21.88 -13.02 -2.93
CA SER A 191 21.86 -13.26 -1.48
C SER A 191 23.01 -14.16 -1.07
N TYR A 192 23.51 -13.95 0.14
CA TYR A 192 24.52 -14.80 0.76
C TYR A 192 24.18 -14.96 2.24
N GLY A 193 24.17 -16.21 2.72
CA GLY A 193 23.93 -16.53 4.12
C GLY A 193 24.85 -17.58 4.64
N LYS A 194 25.62 -17.24 5.69
CA LYS A 194 26.53 -18.17 6.39
C LYS A 194 26.78 -17.71 7.82
N ASP A 195 26.74 -18.62 8.77
CA ASP A 195 27.18 -18.43 10.16
C ASP A 195 26.62 -17.15 10.83
N GLY A 196 25.32 -16.90 10.64
CA GLY A 196 24.65 -15.71 11.18
C GLY A 196 24.82 -14.43 10.35
N LEU A 197 25.67 -14.43 9.33
CA LEU A 197 25.78 -13.35 8.37
C LEU A 197 24.75 -13.55 7.24
N ASN A 198 23.94 -12.54 6.96
CA ASN A 198 23.06 -12.49 5.78
C ASN A 198 23.34 -11.20 5.02
N LEU A 199 23.57 -11.33 3.72
CA LEU A 199 23.74 -10.24 2.77
C LEU A 199 22.70 -10.36 1.67
N TYR A 200 22.16 -9.24 1.25
CA TYR A 200 21.30 -9.15 0.07
C TYR A 200 21.64 -7.89 -0.70
N ALA A 201 21.74 -8.03 -2.01
CA ALA A 201 21.91 -6.91 -2.93
C ALA A 201 21.01 -7.07 -4.14
N SER A 202 20.42 -5.99 -4.63
CA SER A 202 19.66 -5.98 -5.87
C SER A 202 19.86 -4.67 -6.64
N SER A 203 19.67 -4.75 -7.96
CA SER A 203 19.56 -3.59 -8.84
C SER A 203 18.57 -3.90 -9.94
N GLY A 204 17.79 -2.91 -10.35
CA GLY A 204 16.78 -3.08 -11.37
C GLY A 204 16.54 -1.79 -12.14
N LYS A 205 16.13 -1.97 -13.41
CA LYS A 205 15.67 -0.90 -14.29
C LYS A 205 14.37 -1.32 -14.94
N THR A 206 13.41 -0.40 -14.98
CA THR A 206 12.12 -0.58 -15.66
C THR A 206 11.84 0.59 -16.56
N GLU A 207 11.29 0.34 -17.73
CA GLU A 207 10.93 1.36 -18.73
C GLU A 207 9.59 1.03 -19.36
N SER A 208 8.83 2.04 -19.76
CA SER A 208 7.59 1.92 -20.52
C SER A 208 7.33 3.20 -21.31
N ASP A 209 6.84 3.07 -22.55
CA ASP A 209 6.37 4.22 -23.34
C ASP A 209 4.98 4.70 -22.84
N GLY A 210 4.30 3.89 -22.01
CA GLY A 210 2.94 4.14 -21.55
C GLY A 210 1.87 3.90 -22.64
N PHE A 211 0.60 3.87 -22.24
CA PHE A 211 -0.49 3.60 -23.19
C PHE A 211 -1.19 4.86 -23.72
N ARG A 212 -0.90 6.01 -23.13
CA ARG A 212 -1.36 7.33 -23.57
C ARG A 212 -0.21 8.14 -24.15
N SER A 213 -0.51 9.17 -24.93
CA SER A 213 0.46 10.21 -25.24
C SER A 213 0.93 10.86 -23.93
N ASN A 214 2.18 11.30 -23.84
CA ASN A 214 2.79 11.88 -22.64
C ASN A 214 2.64 11.02 -21.38
N SER A 215 2.90 9.71 -21.47
CA SER A 215 2.81 8.78 -20.33
C SER A 215 3.99 7.81 -20.20
N ALA A 216 5.12 8.13 -20.85
CA ALA A 216 6.33 7.34 -20.71
C ALA A 216 6.89 7.41 -19.29
N SER A 217 7.49 6.33 -18.84
CA SER A 217 8.10 6.25 -17.51
C SER A 217 9.34 5.37 -17.51
N HIS A 218 10.27 5.69 -16.62
CA HIS A 218 11.39 4.81 -16.29
C HIS A 218 11.72 4.91 -14.80
N ALA A 219 12.21 3.82 -14.24
CA ALA A 219 12.68 3.77 -12.86
C ALA A 219 13.93 2.90 -12.75
N ASP A 220 14.88 3.37 -11.95
CA ASP A 220 16.08 2.64 -11.56
C ASP A 220 16.06 2.47 -10.04
N ASN A 221 16.34 1.28 -9.55
CA ASN A 221 16.46 1.03 -8.12
C ASN A 221 17.68 0.16 -7.80
N GLY A 222 18.16 0.28 -6.57
CA GLY A 222 19.21 -0.56 -6.03
C GLY A 222 19.09 -0.64 -4.53
N SER A 223 19.34 -1.82 -3.98
CA SER A 223 19.32 -2.05 -2.53
C SER A 223 20.49 -2.91 -2.09
N LEU A 224 20.88 -2.68 -0.86
CA LEU A 224 21.89 -3.45 -0.13
C LEU A 224 21.41 -3.62 1.30
N SER A 225 21.40 -4.84 1.81
CA SER A 225 21.17 -5.11 3.22
C SER A 225 22.17 -6.10 3.79
N LEU A 226 22.54 -5.85 5.04
CA LEU A 226 23.43 -6.66 5.86
C LEU A 226 22.74 -6.98 7.17
N GLN A 227 22.79 -8.23 7.60
CA GLN A 227 22.30 -8.65 8.89
C GLN A 227 23.28 -9.61 9.55
N LEU A 228 23.58 -9.36 10.82
CA LEU A 228 24.37 -10.23 11.70
C LEU A 228 23.45 -10.75 12.79
N THR A 229 23.42 -12.06 12.97
CA THR A 229 22.58 -12.75 13.96
C THR A 229 23.50 -13.57 14.85
N GLY A 230 23.61 -13.20 16.13
CA GLY A 230 24.21 -14.00 17.19
C GLY A 230 23.13 -14.69 18.03
N ASP A 231 23.53 -15.25 19.17
CA ASP A 231 22.63 -16.03 20.03
C ASP A 231 21.45 -15.19 20.55
N ASN A 232 21.74 -14.02 21.12
CA ASN A 232 20.74 -13.16 21.75
C ASN A 232 20.64 -11.77 21.06
N THR A 233 21.44 -11.51 20.03
CA THR A 233 21.52 -10.18 19.42
C THR A 233 21.48 -10.29 17.90
N ARG A 234 20.73 -9.38 17.30
CA ARG A 234 20.65 -9.21 15.85
C ARG A 234 20.90 -7.73 15.52
N LEU A 235 21.83 -7.50 14.60
CA LEU A 235 22.17 -6.17 14.08
C LEU A 235 21.92 -6.17 12.58
N GLY A 236 21.31 -5.12 12.06
CA GLY A 236 21.10 -4.99 10.61
C GLY A 236 21.26 -3.59 10.12
N GLY A 237 21.67 -3.49 8.86
CA GLY A 237 21.77 -2.25 8.11
C GLY A 237 21.20 -2.41 6.71
N SER A 238 20.58 -1.38 6.18
CA SER A 238 20.02 -1.35 4.82
C SER A 238 20.24 0.00 4.17
N TYR A 239 20.45 -0.03 2.88
CA TYR A 239 20.48 1.11 2.00
C TYR A 239 19.69 0.82 0.74
N THR A 240 18.79 1.73 0.35
CA THR A 240 18.05 1.65 -0.91
C THR A 240 18.13 3.00 -1.60
N LYS A 241 18.42 2.98 -2.89
CA LYS A 241 18.35 4.15 -3.79
C LYS A 241 17.33 3.88 -4.88
N SER A 242 16.52 4.89 -5.20
CA SER A 242 15.61 4.83 -6.34
C SER A 242 15.57 6.16 -7.08
N ASN A 243 15.48 6.09 -8.40
CA ASN A 243 15.19 7.22 -9.27
C ASN A 243 14.00 6.83 -10.14
N GLU A 244 13.07 7.74 -10.31
CA GLU A 244 11.88 7.53 -11.12
C GLU A 244 11.57 8.78 -11.91
N TYR A 245 11.27 8.60 -13.19
CA TYR A 245 10.75 9.61 -14.09
C TYR A 245 9.42 9.13 -14.64
N ALA A 246 8.43 10.01 -14.69
CA ALA A 246 7.13 9.69 -15.27
C ALA A 246 6.50 10.93 -15.92
N GLN A 247 6.10 10.80 -17.16
CA GLN A 247 5.27 11.79 -17.83
C GLN A 247 3.83 11.72 -17.29
N THR A 248 3.14 12.85 -17.28
CA THR A 248 1.78 12.99 -16.74
C THR A 248 0.82 13.41 -17.84
N PRO A 249 -0.02 12.48 -18.34
CA PRO A 249 -0.90 12.75 -19.50
C PRO A 249 -2.11 13.63 -19.17
N GLY A 250 -2.37 13.96 -17.90
CA GLY A 250 -3.55 14.71 -17.48
C GLY A 250 -4.87 13.94 -17.60
N SER A 251 -5.99 14.60 -17.30
CA SER A 251 -7.34 14.07 -17.41
C SER A 251 -7.93 14.25 -18.81
N LEU A 252 -9.03 13.58 -19.09
CA LEU A 252 -9.82 13.73 -20.30
C LEU A 252 -11.26 14.08 -19.96
N SER A 253 -11.88 14.97 -20.71
CA SER A 253 -13.34 15.12 -20.68
C SER A 253 -14.02 13.85 -21.19
N VAL A 254 -15.32 13.69 -20.91
CA VAL A 254 -16.10 12.53 -21.40
C VAL A 254 -16.02 12.40 -22.93
N SER A 255 -16.13 13.51 -23.68
CA SER A 255 -16.04 13.49 -25.13
C SER A 255 -14.66 13.11 -25.65
N GLN A 256 -13.58 13.62 -25.02
CA GLN A 256 -12.22 13.26 -25.34
C GLN A 256 -11.95 11.78 -25.06
N TYR A 257 -12.43 11.25 -23.92
CA TYR A 257 -12.32 9.85 -23.60
C TYR A 257 -13.02 8.94 -24.61
N GLN A 258 -14.22 9.33 -25.06
CA GLN A 258 -14.98 8.56 -26.05
C GLN A 258 -14.33 8.62 -27.44
N SER A 259 -13.76 9.75 -27.85
CA SER A 259 -13.11 9.90 -29.13
C SER A 259 -11.77 9.18 -29.22
N ASN A 260 -10.89 9.38 -28.24
CA ASN A 260 -9.57 8.73 -28.15
C ASN A 260 -9.04 8.71 -26.71
N ARG A 261 -9.31 7.67 -25.96
CA ARG A 261 -8.83 7.52 -24.59
C ARG A 261 -7.31 7.42 -24.42
N ASN A 262 -6.56 7.24 -25.51
CA ASN A 262 -5.10 7.14 -25.48
C ASN A 262 -4.42 8.51 -25.61
N GLN A 263 -5.16 9.58 -25.87
CA GLN A 263 -4.59 10.93 -25.94
C GLN A 263 -4.22 11.45 -24.56
N ALA A 264 -3.30 12.42 -24.52
CA ALA A 264 -3.08 13.25 -23.37
C ALA A 264 -4.07 14.43 -23.36
N ASP A 265 -4.19 15.11 -22.25
CA ASP A 265 -4.70 16.47 -22.19
C ASP A 265 -3.82 17.37 -23.07
N ALA A 266 -4.41 18.34 -23.77
CA ALA A 266 -3.70 19.14 -24.75
C ALA A 266 -2.63 20.04 -24.11
N ASP A 267 -2.93 20.63 -22.95
CA ASP A 267 -2.00 21.50 -22.25
C ASP A 267 -0.85 20.69 -21.62
N ASN A 268 -1.17 19.53 -21.01
CA ASN A 268 -0.15 18.62 -20.53
C ASN A 268 0.79 18.14 -21.64
N LEU A 269 0.26 17.86 -22.82
CA LEU A 269 1.07 17.44 -23.97
C LEU A 269 1.92 18.59 -24.50
N SER A 270 1.38 19.81 -24.60
CA SER A 270 2.10 20.97 -25.14
C SER A 270 3.27 21.42 -24.26
N VAL A 271 3.09 21.34 -22.93
CA VAL A 271 4.14 21.64 -21.93
C VAL A 271 5.09 20.46 -21.77
N GLY A 272 4.64 19.22 -22.05
CA GLY A 272 5.43 18.01 -21.82
C GLY A 272 5.57 17.72 -20.33
N THR A 273 4.48 17.75 -19.58
CA THR A 273 4.44 17.60 -18.12
C THR A 273 5.03 16.27 -17.64
N TYR A 274 5.76 16.30 -16.54
CA TYR A 274 6.39 15.11 -15.94
C TYR A 274 6.71 15.29 -14.46
N SER A 275 6.95 14.18 -13.78
CA SER A 275 7.54 14.13 -12.46
C SER A 275 8.88 13.39 -12.47
N ASN A 276 9.80 13.79 -11.59
CA ASN A 276 11.08 13.15 -11.38
C ASN A 276 11.32 13.03 -9.88
N ALA A 277 11.55 11.83 -9.37
CA ALA A 277 11.80 11.55 -7.97
C ALA A 277 13.11 10.80 -7.78
N SER A 278 13.97 11.28 -6.89
CA SER A 278 15.16 10.58 -6.43
C SER A 278 15.06 10.39 -4.91
N SER A 279 15.29 9.17 -4.45
CA SER A 279 15.17 8.85 -3.01
C SER A 279 16.33 7.98 -2.54
N ASN A 280 16.83 8.28 -1.33
CA ASN A 280 17.78 7.46 -0.61
C ASN A 280 17.14 7.06 0.73
N HIS A 281 17.20 5.78 1.08
CA HIS A 281 16.71 5.25 2.35
C HIS A 281 17.85 4.55 3.07
N TYR A 282 18.09 4.94 4.30
CA TYR A 282 19.08 4.35 5.20
C TYR A 282 18.36 3.76 6.40
N GLY A 283 18.73 2.57 6.81
CA GLY A 283 18.17 1.92 7.98
C GLY A 283 19.25 1.20 8.78
N ILE A 284 19.18 1.30 10.10
CA ILE A 284 19.98 0.52 11.03
C ILE A 284 19.05 0.05 12.13
N PHE A 285 19.17 -1.20 12.55
CA PHE A 285 18.49 -1.70 13.73
C PHE A 285 19.42 -2.57 14.59
N ILE A 286 19.14 -2.58 15.87
CA ILE A 286 19.65 -3.56 16.83
C ILE A 286 18.47 -4.17 17.58
N GLU A 287 18.48 -5.50 17.70
CA GLU A 287 17.52 -6.27 18.49
C GLU A 287 18.31 -7.19 19.41
N THR A 288 18.03 -7.14 20.69
CA THR A 288 18.77 -7.95 21.68
C THR A 288 17.85 -8.39 22.80
N GLU A 289 18.01 -9.65 23.25
CA GLU A 289 17.34 -10.13 24.45
C GLU A 289 18.24 -9.92 25.66
N PHE A 290 17.73 -9.13 26.64
CA PHE A 290 18.41 -8.87 27.88
C PHE A 290 17.41 -8.93 29.05
N LYS A 291 17.66 -9.76 30.05
CA LYS A 291 16.78 -10.01 31.21
C LYS A 291 15.36 -10.40 30.80
N ASP A 292 15.21 -11.34 29.87
CA ASP A 292 13.94 -11.82 29.31
C ASP A 292 13.10 -10.70 28.68
N ILE A 293 13.71 -9.61 28.29
CA ILE A 293 13.09 -8.51 27.55
C ILE A 293 13.78 -8.44 26.18
N LEU A 294 12.99 -8.53 25.15
CA LEU A 294 13.45 -8.29 23.78
C LEU A 294 13.40 -6.78 23.52
N TRP A 295 14.58 -6.17 23.45
CA TRP A 295 14.77 -4.77 23.11
C TRP A 295 15.03 -4.65 21.62
N ARG A 296 14.42 -3.64 20.99
CA ARG A 296 14.72 -3.29 19.61
C ARG A 296 14.79 -1.79 19.45
N ALA A 297 15.89 -1.31 18.85
CA ALA A 297 16.05 0.06 18.43
C ALA A 297 16.20 0.13 16.92
N ASP A 298 15.46 1.04 16.29
CA ASP A 298 15.49 1.32 14.86
C ASP A 298 15.84 2.79 14.63
N LEU A 299 16.78 3.05 13.72
CA LEU A 299 17.11 4.35 13.18
C LEU A 299 16.93 4.29 11.67
N LYS A 300 16.10 5.17 11.12
CA LYS A 300 15.89 5.27 9.67
C LYS A 300 15.93 6.71 9.23
N ARG A 301 16.58 6.94 8.10
CA ARG A 301 16.61 8.22 7.39
C ARG A 301 16.17 8.02 5.97
N ARG A 302 15.29 8.88 5.51
CA ARG A 302 14.89 8.98 4.12
C ARG A 302 15.14 10.39 3.62
N GLU A 303 15.77 10.47 2.46
CA GLU A 303 15.97 11.70 1.71
C GLU A 303 15.25 11.57 0.39
N ARG A 304 14.49 12.57 -0.03
CA ARG A 304 13.81 12.61 -1.31
C ARG A 304 13.95 13.98 -1.94
N ASN A 305 14.39 13.98 -3.18
CA ASN A 305 14.26 15.10 -4.08
C ASN A 305 13.15 14.76 -5.09
N TYR A 306 12.14 15.60 -5.16
CA TYR A 306 11.02 15.44 -6.06
C TYR A 306 10.82 16.72 -6.85
N TYR A 307 10.94 16.61 -8.16
CA TYR A 307 10.68 17.68 -9.11
C TYR A 307 9.47 17.32 -9.95
N PHE A 308 8.62 18.27 -10.21
CA PHE A 308 7.59 18.11 -11.23
C PHE A 308 7.46 19.37 -12.07
N LEU A 309 7.29 19.15 -13.38
CA LEU A 309 6.87 20.12 -14.35
C LEU A 309 5.39 19.86 -14.64
N ASP A 310 4.57 20.81 -14.32
CA ASP A 310 3.12 20.78 -14.53
C ASP A 310 2.70 21.93 -15.43
N GLN A 311 1.43 22.00 -15.76
CA GLN A 311 0.85 23.10 -16.50
C GLN A 311 -0.16 23.87 -15.63
N TYR A 312 -0.16 25.20 -15.78
CA TYR A 312 -1.13 26.09 -15.19
C TYR A 312 -1.66 27.01 -16.29
N SER A 313 -2.92 26.83 -16.70
CA SER A 313 -3.53 27.55 -17.84
C SER A 313 -2.72 27.47 -19.14
N GLY A 314 -2.17 26.27 -19.45
CA GLY A 314 -1.33 26.05 -20.63
C GLY A 314 0.10 26.60 -20.52
N LEU A 315 0.49 27.16 -19.37
CA LEU A 315 1.83 27.65 -19.10
C LEU A 315 2.60 26.65 -18.20
N ALA A 316 3.88 26.49 -18.45
CA ALA A 316 4.74 25.64 -17.63
C ALA A 316 4.84 26.19 -16.19
N SER A 317 4.60 25.31 -15.23
CA SER A 317 4.79 25.55 -13.80
C SER A 317 5.62 24.43 -13.21
N TYR A 318 6.59 24.75 -12.36
CA TYR A 318 7.41 23.71 -11.73
C TYR A 318 7.44 23.86 -10.22
N ALA A 319 7.66 22.73 -9.55
CA ALA A 319 8.00 22.71 -8.13
C ALA A 319 9.08 21.66 -7.83
N THR A 320 9.93 21.99 -6.88
CA THR A 320 10.94 21.09 -6.32
C THR A 320 10.67 20.91 -4.82
N HIS A 321 10.56 19.68 -4.37
CA HIS A 321 10.40 19.31 -2.98
C HIS A 321 11.62 18.53 -2.51
N ASN A 322 12.43 19.13 -1.63
CA ASN A 322 13.54 18.45 -0.95
C ASN A 322 13.07 18.02 0.43
N THR A 323 12.97 16.74 0.67
CA THR A 323 12.40 16.19 1.89
C THR A 323 13.44 15.32 2.64
N THR A 324 13.53 15.49 3.93
CA THR A 324 14.27 14.60 4.86
C THR A 324 13.33 14.09 5.92
N ASN A 325 13.37 12.80 6.22
CA ASN A 325 12.57 12.19 7.27
C ASN A 325 13.43 11.26 8.13
N ASP A 326 13.63 11.63 9.39
CA ASP A 326 14.38 10.89 10.39
C ASP A 326 13.43 10.22 11.38
N ASN A 327 13.51 8.89 11.49
CA ASN A 327 12.72 8.09 12.40
C ASN A 327 13.61 7.40 13.42
N PHE A 328 13.21 7.47 14.67
CA PHE A 328 13.75 6.70 15.78
C PHE A 328 12.63 5.95 16.46
N ALA A 329 12.82 4.66 16.73
CA ALA A 329 11.94 3.86 17.54
C ALA A 329 12.75 3.00 18.51
N LEU A 330 12.30 2.95 19.77
CA LEU A 330 12.81 2.01 20.78
C LEU A 330 11.63 1.25 21.35
N THR A 331 11.68 -0.07 21.30
CA THR A 331 10.63 -0.95 21.82
C THR A 331 11.19 -1.98 22.78
N ALA A 332 10.41 -2.33 23.78
CA ALA A 332 10.67 -3.39 24.74
C ALA A 332 9.47 -4.37 24.71
N ASN A 333 9.75 -5.64 24.52
CA ASN A 333 8.75 -6.71 24.52
C ASN A 333 9.11 -7.72 25.59
N LYS A 334 8.19 -7.95 26.55
CA LYS A 334 8.36 -8.93 27.61
C LYS A 334 7.19 -9.90 27.66
N LYS A 335 7.52 -11.17 27.82
CA LYS A 335 6.55 -12.26 28.01
C LYS A 335 6.70 -12.82 29.42
N TRP A 336 5.59 -13.01 30.13
CA TRP A 336 5.52 -13.67 31.44
C TRP A 336 4.63 -14.89 31.35
N ASN A 337 5.05 -15.99 31.94
CA ASN A 337 4.19 -17.12 32.20
C ASN A 337 3.52 -16.92 33.56
N LEU A 338 2.19 -16.88 33.57
CA LEU A 338 1.35 -16.80 34.75
C LEU A 338 0.80 -18.18 35.06
N VAL A 339 0.29 -18.39 36.29
CA VAL A 339 -0.43 -19.63 36.65
C VAL A 339 -1.68 -19.82 35.79
N THR A 340 -2.27 -18.74 35.31
CA THR A 340 -3.54 -18.73 34.57
C THR A 340 -3.35 -18.54 33.05
N GLY A 341 -2.10 -18.48 32.56
CA GLY A 341 -1.83 -18.26 31.16
C GLY A 341 -0.54 -17.49 30.87
N VAL A 342 -0.55 -16.70 29.84
CA VAL A 342 0.60 -15.92 29.37
C VAL A 342 0.25 -14.45 29.24
N ASN A 343 1.07 -13.56 29.80
CA ASN A 343 0.95 -12.14 29.57
C ASN A 343 2.12 -11.65 28.72
N ARG A 344 1.84 -10.80 27.74
CA ARG A 344 2.84 -10.14 26.91
C ARG A 344 2.59 -8.64 26.89
N LEU A 345 3.62 -7.87 27.18
CA LEU A 345 3.61 -6.42 27.09
C LEU A 345 4.63 -5.96 26.08
N ILE A 346 4.21 -5.13 25.15
CA ILE A 346 5.09 -4.30 24.35
C ILE A 346 4.91 -2.84 24.74
N ALA A 347 6.01 -2.12 24.94
CA ALA A 347 6.01 -0.70 25.17
C ALA A 347 7.10 -0.04 24.30
N GLY A 348 6.90 1.20 23.91
CA GLY A 348 7.87 1.87 23.04
C GLY A 348 7.73 3.37 23.03
N ILE A 349 8.83 4.01 22.64
CA ILE A 349 8.92 5.43 22.34
C ILE A 349 9.29 5.61 20.88
N GLU A 350 8.70 6.61 20.24
CA GLU A 350 8.97 6.95 18.85
C GLU A 350 9.21 8.44 18.69
N LYS A 351 10.07 8.78 17.76
CA LYS A 351 10.32 10.15 17.32
C LYS A 351 10.40 10.18 15.81
N ASN A 352 9.68 11.11 15.19
CA ASN A 352 9.75 11.37 13.77
C ASN A 352 10.03 12.85 13.54
N ASN A 353 11.02 13.15 12.69
CA ASN A 353 11.31 14.48 12.19
C ASN A 353 11.19 14.47 10.68
N TRP A 354 10.25 15.20 10.16
CA TRP A 354 10.06 15.38 8.74
C TRP A 354 10.22 16.85 8.36
N ASN A 355 11.14 17.13 7.44
CA ASN A 355 11.44 18.47 6.96
C ASN A 355 11.34 18.49 5.44
N GLN A 356 10.76 19.55 4.89
CA GLN A 356 10.67 19.77 3.45
C GLN A 356 10.95 21.23 3.11
N THR A 357 11.84 21.44 2.16
CA THR A 357 11.97 22.72 1.46
C THR A 357 11.27 22.59 0.11
N ARG A 358 10.41 23.53 -0.20
CA ARG A 358 9.64 23.57 -1.45
C ARG A 358 9.96 24.87 -2.18
N VAL A 359 10.35 24.74 -3.44
CA VAL A 359 10.61 25.84 -4.35
C VAL A 359 9.62 25.75 -5.48
N THR A 360 8.88 26.82 -5.76
CA THR A 360 7.84 26.82 -6.82
C THR A 360 7.98 28.03 -7.71
N SER A 361 7.64 27.88 -8.99
CA SER A 361 7.65 28.99 -9.94
C SER A 361 6.45 29.96 -9.77
N SER A 362 5.39 29.51 -9.08
CA SER A 362 4.10 30.21 -9.08
C SER A 362 3.65 30.69 -7.70
N PHE A 363 4.10 30.04 -6.59
CA PHE A 363 3.56 30.26 -5.25
C PHE A 363 4.62 30.67 -4.21
N GLY A 364 5.88 30.93 -4.66
CA GLY A 364 7.00 31.25 -3.75
C GLY A 364 7.57 30.04 -3.05
N ASP A 365 8.58 30.27 -2.23
CA ASP A 365 9.33 29.22 -1.54
C ASP A 365 8.87 29.11 -0.08
N TYR A 366 8.82 27.88 0.43
CA TYR A 366 8.46 27.64 1.82
C TYR A 366 9.12 26.41 2.42
N THR A 367 9.22 26.40 3.74
CA THR A 367 9.75 25.30 4.53
C THR A 367 8.65 24.71 5.40
N ASN A 368 8.50 23.42 5.33
CA ASN A 368 7.53 22.64 6.07
C ASN A 368 8.24 21.75 7.08
N LEU A 369 7.74 21.74 8.32
CA LEU A 369 8.28 20.98 9.43
C LEU A 369 7.16 20.15 10.06
N SER A 370 7.41 18.87 10.28
CA SER A 370 6.53 18.01 11.06
C SER A 370 7.38 17.21 12.06
N TYR A 371 7.07 17.36 13.33
CA TYR A 371 7.75 16.69 14.41
C TYR A 371 6.75 15.94 15.26
N THR A 372 7.02 14.66 15.55
CA THR A 372 6.19 13.86 16.45
C THR A 372 7.02 13.14 17.49
N LYS A 373 6.48 13.04 18.71
CA LYS A 373 6.96 12.17 19.78
C LYS A 373 5.80 11.33 20.28
N ALA A 374 6.03 10.07 20.48
CA ALA A 374 4.99 9.16 20.97
C ALA A 374 5.51 8.23 22.06
N LEU A 375 4.63 7.93 22.99
CA LEU A 375 4.73 6.83 23.94
C LEU A 375 3.55 5.91 23.73
N PHE A 376 3.78 4.60 23.65
CA PHE A 376 2.72 3.62 23.53
C PHE A 376 2.99 2.35 24.32
N PHE A 377 1.92 1.64 24.66
CA PHE A 377 1.99 0.26 25.12
C PHE A 377 0.81 -0.55 24.58
N LYS A 378 1.03 -1.85 24.43
CA LYS A 378 0.00 -2.86 24.14
C LYS A 378 0.26 -4.06 25.01
N ASN A 379 -0.79 -4.56 25.67
CA ASN A 379 -0.74 -5.74 26.51
C ASN A 379 -1.70 -6.81 25.99
N ASP A 380 -1.18 -8.03 25.83
CA ASP A 380 -1.95 -9.22 25.46
C ASP A 380 -1.89 -10.23 26.60
N LEU A 381 -3.05 -10.51 27.19
CA LEU A 381 -3.23 -11.47 28.27
C LEU A 381 -3.95 -12.72 27.75
N ASP A 382 -3.24 -13.82 27.59
CA ASP A 382 -3.81 -15.13 27.30
C ASP A 382 -4.29 -15.78 28.61
N ILE A 383 -5.55 -16.20 28.65
CA ILE A 383 -6.18 -16.87 29.81
C ILE A 383 -6.50 -18.30 29.40
N ASP A 384 -5.65 -19.24 29.82
CA ASP A 384 -5.69 -20.66 29.38
C ASP A 384 -7.03 -21.34 29.70
N ARG A 385 -7.60 -21.09 30.90
CA ARG A 385 -8.89 -21.68 31.31
C ARG A 385 -10.02 -21.36 30.33
N TRP A 386 -9.97 -20.24 29.64
CA TRP A 386 -11.04 -19.76 28.78
C TRP A 386 -10.66 -19.78 27.29
N ASP A 387 -9.46 -20.23 26.96
CA ASP A 387 -8.90 -20.13 25.60
C ASP A 387 -9.10 -18.73 25.00
N THR A 388 -8.89 -17.70 25.83
CA THR A 388 -9.25 -16.32 25.52
C THR A 388 -8.05 -15.41 25.71
N ARG A 389 -7.80 -14.55 24.71
CA ARG A 389 -6.86 -13.43 24.81
C ARG A 389 -7.63 -12.13 25.00
N ILE A 390 -7.18 -11.32 25.94
CA ILE A 390 -7.61 -9.93 26.11
C ILE A 390 -6.47 -9.03 25.69
N THR A 391 -6.75 -8.10 24.77
CA THR A 391 -5.79 -7.11 24.27
C THR A 391 -6.20 -5.73 24.76
N THR A 392 -5.25 -4.98 25.33
CA THR A 392 -5.43 -3.57 25.68
C THR A 392 -4.26 -2.75 25.15
N GLY A 393 -4.52 -1.55 24.69
CA GLY A 393 -3.46 -0.69 24.20
C GLY A 393 -3.77 0.79 24.36
N TYR A 394 -2.73 1.59 24.53
CA TYR A 394 -2.81 3.04 24.62
C TYR A 394 -1.59 3.70 23.99
N ARG A 395 -1.82 4.83 23.31
CA ARG A 395 -0.78 5.70 22.75
C ARG A 395 -1.12 7.14 23.05
N ILE A 396 -0.10 7.92 23.38
CA ILE A 396 -0.14 9.38 23.41
C ILE A 396 0.93 9.91 22.46
N GLU A 397 0.60 10.91 21.68
CA GLU A 397 1.47 11.47 20.63
C GLU A 397 1.39 13.00 20.63
N ASP A 398 2.54 13.64 20.82
CA ASP A 398 2.72 15.09 20.66
C ASP A 398 3.15 15.37 19.23
N MET A 399 2.42 16.24 18.54
CA MET A 399 2.63 16.56 17.13
C MET A 399 2.72 18.07 16.93
N VAL A 400 3.79 18.49 16.29
CA VAL A 400 4.01 19.88 15.87
C VAL A 400 4.11 19.90 14.35
N LYS A 401 3.32 20.73 13.69
CA LYS A 401 3.37 20.95 12.23
C LYS A 401 3.44 22.45 11.96
N ASN A 402 4.48 22.88 11.23
CA ASN A 402 4.72 24.26 10.87
C ASN A 402 4.95 24.40 9.37
N ALA A 403 4.37 25.42 8.76
CA ALA A 403 4.70 25.88 7.42
C ALA A 403 5.16 27.33 7.51
N ILE A 404 6.35 27.62 6.95
CA ILE A 404 6.99 28.93 7.00
C ILE A 404 7.25 29.36 5.56
N GLY A 405 6.52 30.36 5.07
CA GLY A 405 6.72 30.95 3.74
C GLY A 405 7.83 31.99 3.76
N THR A 406 8.47 32.20 2.60
CA THR A 406 9.49 33.24 2.38
C THR A 406 8.89 34.46 1.68
N THR A 407 7.61 34.43 1.29
CA THR A 407 6.90 35.50 0.59
C THR A 407 5.60 35.85 1.31
N ASP A 408 5.14 37.09 1.15
CA ASP A 408 3.89 37.63 1.74
C ASP A 408 2.62 36.90 1.25
N SER A 409 2.75 36.06 0.21
CA SER A 409 1.64 35.27 -0.35
C SER A 409 1.31 34.03 0.46
N TYR A 410 2.03 33.72 1.53
CA TYR A 410 1.86 32.52 2.34
C TYR A 410 1.77 32.85 3.83
N SER A 411 0.58 32.65 4.41
CA SER A 411 0.44 32.82 5.86
C SER A 411 1.14 31.69 6.59
N PRO A 412 2.08 31.99 7.53
CA PRO A 412 2.73 30.97 8.31
C PRO A 412 1.70 30.20 9.15
N TYR A 413 1.81 28.88 9.13
CA TYR A 413 0.95 27.99 9.90
C TYR A 413 1.76 27.31 11.01
N SER A 414 1.18 27.21 12.19
CA SER A 414 1.75 26.46 13.32
C SER A 414 0.65 25.72 14.08
N SER A 415 0.80 24.42 14.24
CA SER A 415 -0.06 23.60 15.07
C SER A 415 0.75 22.76 16.05
N ASN A 416 0.31 22.77 17.31
CA ASN A 416 0.82 21.87 18.34
C ASN A 416 -0.38 21.18 19.01
N LYS A 417 -0.44 19.86 18.90
CA LYS A 417 -1.53 19.02 19.40
C LYS A 417 -1.01 17.76 20.05
N THR A 418 -1.56 17.44 21.21
CA THR A 418 -1.38 16.13 21.84
C THR A 418 -2.66 15.31 21.61
N LEU A 419 -2.54 14.18 20.96
CA LEU A 419 -3.65 13.27 20.66
C LEU A 419 -3.38 11.88 21.25
N SER A 420 -4.44 11.11 21.47
CA SER A 420 -4.34 9.76 22.01
C SER A 420 -5.21 8.76 21.28
N ALA A 421 -4.74 7.53 21.20
CA ALA A 421 -5.46 6.37 20.74
C ALA A 421 -5.52 5.31 21.84
N TRP A 422 -6.58 4.51 21.81
CA TRP A 422 -6.68 3.34 22.66
C TRP A 422 -7.39 2.20 21.93
N GLU A 423 -7.11 0.96 22.35
CA GLU A 423 -7.81 -0.22 21.84
C GLU A 423 -8.12 -1.19 23.00
N LEU A 424 -9.27 -1.85 22.87
CA LEU A 424 -9.66 -2.98 23.67
C LEU A 424 -10.14 -4.09 22.74
N GLY A 425 -9.52 -5.25 22.81
CA GLY A 425 -9.85 -6.40 21.99
C GLY A 425 -9.96 -7.67 22.83
N ALA A 426 -10.71 -8.63 22.30
CA ALA A 426 -10.74 -9.98 22.80
C ALA A 426 -10.76 -10.97 21.65
N SER A 427 -10.03 -12.08 21.75
CA SER A 427 -10.14 -13.21 20.85
C SER A 427 -10.32 -14.50 21.66
N LYS A 428 -11.27 -15.35 21.24
CA LYS A 428 -11.56 -16.63 21.87
C LYS A 428 -11.40 -17.76 20.86
N THR A 429 -10.52 -18.68 21.16
CA THR A 429 -10.40 -19.95 20.44
C THR A 429 -11.54 -20.85 20.87
N ILE A 430 -12.44 -21.17 19.96
CA ILE A 430 -13.61 -22.03 20.21
C ILE A 430 -13.20 -23.51 20.17
N ASP A 431 -12.37 -23.84 19.19
CA ASP A 431 -11.78 -25.15 18.97
C ASP A 431 -10.47 -25.01 18.19
N SER A 432 -9.85 -26.13 17.77
CA SER A 432 -8.56 -26.13 17.05
C SER A 432 -8.54 -25.39 15.71
N ILE A 433 -9.72 -25.06 15.15
CA ILE A 433 -9.87 -24.48 13.82
C ILE A 433 -10.66 -23.16 13.81
N ASN A 434 -11.39 -22.84 14.88
CA ASN A 434 -12.26 -21.67 14.95
C ASN A 434 -11.82 -20.69 16.04
N THR A 435 -11.68 -19.42 15.67
CA THR A 435 -11.45 -18.31 16.59
C THR A 435 -12.43 -17.19 16.28
N VAL A 436 -13.09 -16.66 17.29
CA VAL A 436 -13.92 -15.44 17.20
C VAL A 436 -13.19 -14.30 17.91
N TRP A 437 -13.40 -13.08 17.45
CA TRP A 437 -12.78 -11.91 18.05
C TRP A 437 -13.65 -10.67 17.94
N ALA A 438 -13.43 -9.73 18.84
CA ALA A 438 -14.03 -8.41 18.79
C ALA A 438 -13.01 -7.35 19.21
N LYS A 439 -13.13 -6.14 18.68
CA LYS A 439 -12.26 -5.01 19.01
C LYS A 439 -13.05 -3.71 18.95
N VAL A 440 -12.79 -2.82 19.92
CA VAL A 440 -13.22 -1.43 19.90
C VAL A 440 -11.98 -0.55 20.06
N SER A 441 -11.90 0.55 19.32
CA SER A 441 -10.75 1.45 19.39
C SER A 441 -11.11 2.90 19.05
N LYS A 442 -10.30 3.83 19.55
CA LYS A 442 -10.32 5.25 19.22
C LYS A 442 -9.03 5.63 18.53
N ASN A 443 -9.11 6.36 17.42
CA ASN A 443 -7.99 6.70 16.57
C ASN A 443 -8.05 8.17 16.18
N TYR A 444 -6.96 8.67 15.55
CA TYR A 444 -6.84 10.06 15.20
C TYR A 444 -5.97 10.28 13.96
N ARG A 445 -6.16 11.42 13.33
CA ARG A 445 -5.32 12.00 12.29
C ARG A 445 -5.26 13.52 12.45
N LEU A 446 -4.07 14.10 12.39
CA LEU A 446 -3.89 15.54 12.25
C LEU A 446 -3.78 15.88 10.76
N PRO A 447 -4.32 17.02 10.28
CA PRO A 447 -4.10 17.45 8.90
C PRO A 447 -2.62 17.40 8.53
N ASN A 448 -2.28 16.95 7.32
CA ASN A 448 -0.91 17.06 6.81
C ASN A 448 -0.61 18.52 6.39
N ILE A 449 0.64 18.81 6.06
CA ILE A 449 1.06 20.19 5.77
C ILE A 449 0.31 20.79 4.57
N ASP A 450 0.06 20.02 3.53
CA ASP A 450 -0.63 20.51 2.33
C ASP A 450 -2.12 20.75 2.57
N GLU A 451 -2.72 20.04 3.53
CA GLU A 451 -4.12 20.23 3.89
C GLU A 451 -4.36 21.55 4.62
N PHE A 452 -3.35 22.12 5.27
CA PHE A 452 -3.46 23.43 5.92
C PHE A 452 -3.29 24.61 4.96
N SER A 453 -2.67 24.41 3.81
CA SER A 453 -2.18 25.49 2.96
C SER A 453 -3.18 25.99 1.91
N THR A 454 -4.39 25.49 1.87
CA THR A 454 -5.31 25.75 0.75
C THR A 454 -6.67 26.24 1.20
N SER A 455 -6.79 27.48 1.68
CA SER A 455 -8.10 28.13 1.73
C SER A 455 -8.01 29.65 1.62
N TYR A 456 -8.83 30.15 0.71
CA TYR A 456 -9.18 31.56 0.61
C TYR A 456 -10.56 31.74 1.18
N ASP A 457 -10.77 32.70 2.09
CA ASP A 457 -12.09 33.19 2.35
C ASP A 457 -12.48 34.23 1.27
N THR A 458 -13.74 34.67 1.27
CA THR A 458 -14.26 35.67 0.32
C THR A 458 -13.61 37.03 0.47
N THR A 459 -12.75 37.24 1.47
CA THR A 459 -12.04 38.51 1.76
C THR A 459 -10.55 38.39 1.39
N GLY A 460 -10.07 37.24 0.90
CA GLY A 460 -8.67 36.99 0.57
C GLY A 460 -7.78 36.70 1.79
N THR A 461 -8.36 36.43 2.93
CA THR A 461 -7.62 36.12 4.18
C THR A 461 -7.55 34.60 4.35
N TYR A 462 -6.36 34.08 4.47
CA TYR A 462 -6.11 32.65 4.74
C TYR A 462 -6.36 32.34 6.20
N ILE A 463 -7.40 31.67 6.55
CA ILE A 463 -7.54 30.99 7.84
C ILE A 463 -8.30 29.68 7.63
N LEU A 464 -7.62 28.57 7.53
CA LEU A 464 -8.24 27.28 7.76
C LEU A 464 -7.62 26.60 8.98
N THR A 465 -8.33 26.67 10.09
CA THR A 465 -8.05 25.82 11.25
C THR A 465 -8.81 24.51 11.09
N LEU A 466 -8.23 23.55 10.35
CA LEU A 466 -8.79 22.22 10.32
C LEU A 466 -8.66 21.57 11.71
N SER A 467 -9.75 20.99 12.16
CA SER A 467 -9.79 20.19 13.37
C SER A 467 -9.16 18.81 13.14
N PRO A 468 -8.50 18.22 14.15
CA PRO A 468 -8.06 16.84 14.07
C PRO A 468 -9.24 15.89 13.78
N GLN A 469 -9.03 14.98 12.83
CA GLN A 469 -9.96 13.90 12.58
C GLN A 469 -9.84 12.86 13.70
N THR A 470 -10.97 12.35 14.18
CA THR A 470 -11.02 11.23 15.12
C THR A 470 -11.97 10.16 14.64
N SER A 471 -11.71 8.90 14.98
CA SER A 471 -12.64 7.79 14.73
C SER A 471 -12.88 6.95 15.97
N THR A 472 -14.07 6.34 16.03
CA THR A 472 -14.38 5.23 16.92
C THR A 472 -14.75 4.03 16.06
N ASP A 473 -14.03 2.94 16.22
CA ASP A 473 -14.13 1.76 15.38
C ASP A 473 -14.54 0.56 16.21
N THR A 474 -15.47 -0.23 15.68
CA THR A 474 -15.93 -1.50 16.27
C THR A 474 -15.84 -2.59 15.20
N ASP A 475 -15.13 -3.66 15.52
CA ASP A 475 -14.95 -4.82 14.67
C ASP A 475 -15.35 -6.09 15.41
N ILE A 476 -16.03 -7.01 14.72
CA ILE A 476 -16.29 -8.38 15.18
C ILE A 476 -15.92 -9.31 14.03
N GLY A 477 -15.16 -10.35 14.32
CA GLY A 477 -14.71 -11.26 13.29
C GLY A 477 -14.65 -12.72 13.72
N TRP A 478 -14.49 -13.54 12.70
CA TRP A 478 -14.34 -14.99 12.82
C TRP A 478 -13.25 -15.46 11.88
N LYS A 479 -12.43 -16.39 12.37
CA LYS A 479 -11.36 -17.06 11.65
C LYS A 479 -11.57 -18.55 11.72
N TYR A 480 -11.54 -19.17 10.56
CA TYR A 480 -11.55 -20.63 10.41
C TYR A 480 -10.26 -21.06 9.73
N LYS A 481 -9.56 -22.01 10.31
CA LYS A 481 -8.33 -22.54 9.76
C LYS A 481 -8.25 -24.04 9.92
N SER A 482 -8.30 -24.76 8.81
CA SER A 482 -8.01 -26.17 8.72
C SER A 482 -6.75 -26.42 7.88
N THR A 483 -6.40 -27.68 7.66
CA THR A 483 -5.25 -28.07 6.82
C THR A 483 -5.31 -27.48 5.41
N TYR A 484 -6.51 -27.39 4.81
CA TYR A 484 -6.69 -27.02 3.40
C TYR A 484 -7.47 -25.72 3.21
N THR A 485 -8.03 -25.18 4.28
CA THR A 485 -8.95 -24.03 4.18
C THR A 485 -8.59 -22.99 5.22
N SER A 486 -8.48 -21.74 4.79
CA SER A 486 -8.45 -20.58 5.67
C SER A 486 -9.55 -19.62 5.24
N LEU A 487 -10.46 -19.33 6.16
CA LEU A 487 -11.51 -18.33 5.99
C LEU A 487 -11.35 -17.27 7.07
N GLU A 488 -11.56 -16.04 6.70
CA GLU A 488 -11.63 -14.95 7.67
C GLU A 488 -12.76 -14.01 7.26
N GLY A 489 -13.57 -13.61 8.23
CA GLY A 489 -14.67 -12.68 8.04
C GLY A 489 -14.72 -11.65 9.14
N ARG A 490 -15.16 -10.43 8.81
CA ARG A 490 -15.43 -9.38 9.79
C ARG A 490 -16.69 -8.58 9.46
N LEU A 491 -17.38 -8.15 10.50
CA LEU A 491 -18.33 -7.06 10.51
C LEU A 491 -17.65 -5.85 11.14
N PHE A 492 -17.79 -4.69 10.52
CA PHE A 492 -17.14 -3.49 11.05
C PHE A 492 -18.04 -2.27 10.98
N GLN A 493 -17.81 -1.33 11.88
CA GLN A 493 -18.35 0.02 11.87
C GLN A 493 -17.27 1.00 12.30
N SER A 494 -17.09 2.07 11.53
CA SER A 494 -16.18 3.19 11.83
C SER A 494 -16.99 4.48 11.77
N GLU A 495 -17.06 5.21 12.87
CA GLU A 495 -17.66 6.54 12.95
C GLU A 495 -16.55 7.57 13.02
N ILE A 496 -16.57 8.52 12.10
CA ILE A 496 -15.51 9.50 11.93
C ILE A 496 -16.09 10.91 12.10
N THR A 497 -15.42 11.69 12.93
CA THR A 497 -15.72 13.10 13.16
C THR A 497 -14.58 13.94 12.59
N ASN A 498 -14.92 15.06 11.95
CA ASN A 498 -13.97 15.97 11.32
C ASN A 498 -13.07 15.28 10.29
N GLU A 499 -13.62 14.36 9.49
CA GLU A 499 -12.87 13.75 8.39
C GLU A 499 -12.35 14.85 7.46
N ILE A 500 -11.06 14.79 7.12
CA ILE A 500 -10.41 15.82 6.32
C ILE A 500 -10.45 15.40 4.86
N SER A 501 -11.01 16.23 4.00
CA SER A 501 -11.15 15.99 2.57
C SER A 501 -10.90 17.27 1.76
N TYR A 502 -10.48 17.11 0.51
CA TYR A 502 -10.36 18.20 -0.43
C TYR A 502 -11.68 18.38 -1.19
N ASP A 503 -12.25 19.57 -1.12
CA ASP A 503 -13.42 19.93 -1.89
C ASP A 503 -12.99 20.48 -3.25
N THR A 504 -13.33 19.77 -4.31
CA THR A 504 -12.96 20.16 -5.68
C THR A 504 -13.76 21.35 -6.20
N PHE A 505 -14.92 21.63 -5.59
CA PHE A 505 -15.75 22.79 -5.96
C PHE A 505 -15.18 24.08 -5.38
N TYR A 506 -14.90 24.09 -4.07
CA TYR A 506 -14.32 25.25 -3.40
C TYR A 506 -12.79 25.29 -3.50
N GLN A 507 -12.17 24.25 -4.06
CA GLN A 507 -10.72 24.07 -4.18
C GLN A 507 -9.98 24.24 -2.86
N THR A 508 -10.56 23.68 -1.80
CA THR A 508 -10.04 23.83 -0.43
C THR A 508 -10.17 22.53 0.35
N ASN A 509 -9.31 22.36 1.35
CA ASN A 509 -9.47 21.29 2.31
C ASN A 509 -10.49 21.70 3.38
N MET A 510 -11.31 20.76 3.83
CA MET A 510 -12.34 20.99 4.83
C MET A 510 -12.51 19.78 5.75
N ASN A 511 -13.05 20.03 6.94
CA ASN A 511 -13.58 18.95 7.76
C ASN A 511 -15.00 18.62 7.30
N LEU A 512 -15.23 17.37 6.92
CA LEU A 512 -16.55 16.88 6.56
C LEU A 512 -17.45 16.78 7.79
N ASP A 513 -18.77 16.86 7.57
CA ASP A 513 -19.76 16.42 8.54
C ASP A 513 -19.49 14.95 8.94
N PRO A 514 -19.96 14.52 10.11
CA PRO A 514 -19.74 13.14 10.59
C PRO A 514 -20.06 12.09 9.54
N THR A 515 -19.13 11.20 9.34
CA THR A 515 -19.23 10.11 8.35
C THR A 515 -19.25 8.74 9.05
N ARG A 516 -19.86 7.75 8.39
CA ARG A 516 -19.87 6.36 8.87
C ARG A 516 -19.52 5.42 7.73
N ARG A 517 -18.64 4.47 8.05
CA ARG A 517 -18.36 3.32 7.23
C ARG A 517 -18.73 2.06 7.99
N GLN A 518 -19.52 1.19 7.36
CA GLN A 518 -19.91 -0.08 7.94
C GLN A 518 -20.02 -1.15 6.85
N GLY A 519 -19.81 -2.40 7.23
CA GLY A 519 -19.89 -3.46 6.24
C GLY A 519 -19.49 -4.82 6.73
N ILE A 520 -19.46 -5.74 5.75
CA ILE A 520 -18.94 -7.09 5.90
C ILE A 520 -17.82 -7.30 4.90
N GLU A 521 -16.74 -7.91 5.36
CA GLU A 521 -15.61 -8.31 4.54
C GLU A 521 -15.24 -9.75 4.84
N GLY A 522 -14.78 -10.46 3.82
CA GLY A 522 -14.33 -11.84 3.97
C GLY A 522 -13.23 -12.21 3.01
N SER A 523 -12.36 -13.11 3.42
CA SER A 523 -11.34 -13.73 2.60
C SER A 523 -11.39 -15.24 2.69
N ILE A 524 -11.04 -15.89 1.59
CA ILE A 524 -10.92 -17.34 1.48
C ILE A 524 -9.57 -17.69 0.86
N ARG A 525 -8.97 -18.73 1.40
CA ARG A 525 -7.89 -19.49 0.78
C ARG A 525 -8.22 -20.95 0.91
N GLN A 526 -8.29 -21.64 -0.22
CA GLN A 526 -8.70 -23.03 -0.29
C GLN A 526 -7.77 -23.81 -1.22
N SER A 527 -7.10 -24.83 -0.71
CA SER A 527 -6.45 -25.86 -1.52
C SER A 527 -7.51 -26.91 -1.89
N ILE A 528 -8.01 -26.86 -3.13
CA ILE A 528 -9.02 -27.79 -3.63
C ILE A 528 -8.40 -29.17 -3.87
N THR A 529 -7.20 -29.16 -4.43
CA THR A 529 -6.33 -30.34 -4.61
C THR A 529 -4.89 -29.93 -4.31
N SER A 530 -3.95 -30.88 -4.33
CA SER A 530 -2.51 -30.60 -4.17
C SER A 530 -1.95 -29.59 -5.17
N ASN A 531 -2.64 -29.40 -6.28
CA ASN A 531 -2.17 -28.57 -7.39
C ASN A 531 -3.16 -27.46 -7.81
N LEU A 532 -4.32 -27.34 -7.15
CA LEU A 532 -5.32 -26.31 -7.41
C LEU A 532 -5.64 -25.53 -6.13
N GLU A 533 -5.32 -24.24 -6.13
CA GLU A 533 -5.58 -23.30 -5.05
C GLU A 533 -6.54 -22.21 -5.52
N ILE A 534 -7.50 -21.83 -4.66
CA ILE A 534 -8.41 -20.71 -4.85
C ILE A 534 -8.17 -19.71 -3.73
N GLN A 535 -8.05 -18.45 -4.09
CA GLN A 535 -7.98 -17.30 -3.18
C GLN A 535 -9.06 -16.30 -3.55
N GLY A 536 -9.72 -15.73 -2.55
CA GLY A 536 -10.76 -14.75 -2.79
C GLY A 536 -10.89 -13.74 -1.68
N PHE A 537 -11.41 -12.57 -2.05
CA PHE A 537 -11.81 -11.51 -1.14
C PHE A 537 -13.15 -10.95 -1.61
N ALA A 538 -14.04 -10.68 -0.68
CA ALA A 538 -15.32 -10.05 -0.93
C ALA A 538 -15.61 -8.99 0.13
N ALA A 539 -16.14 -7.85 -0.30
CA ALA A 539 -16.58 -6.79 0.60
C ALA A 539 -17.91 -6.20 0.14
N TYR A 540 -18.79 -5.98 1.09
CA TYR A 540 -19.96 -5.13 0.97
C TYR A 540 -19.87 -4.02 2.01
N ARG A 541 -19.83 -2.76 1.56
CA ARG A 541 -19.58 -1.59 2.40
C ARG A 541 -20.61 -0.51 2.16
N LYS A 542 -20.99 0.19 3.21
CA LYS A 542 -21.80 1.40 3.13
C LYS A 542 -21.02 2.53 3.79
N SER A 543 -20.59 3.51 2.99
CA SER A 543 -19.85 4.70 3.41
C SER A 543 -20.74 5.93 3.13
N ILE A 544 -21.17 6.65 4.19
CA ILE A 544 -22.16 7.72 4.11
C ILE A 544 -21.86 8.88 5.05
N PHE A 545 -22.42 10.04 4.72
CA PHE A 545 -22.59 11.14 5.68
C PHE A 545 -23.69 10.78 6.69
N VAL A 546 -23.46 11.06 7.97
CA VAL A 546 -24.42 10.75 9.04
C VAL A 546 -25.34 11.95 9.32
N SER A 547 -24.84 13.16 9.17
CA SER A 547 -25.54 14.42 9.42
C SER A 547 -25.10 15.49 8.44
N GLY A 548 -25.60 16.72 8.59
CA GLY A 548 -25.31 17.86 7.73
C GLY A 548 -26.11 17.86 6.43
N ASP A 549 -25.70 18.71 5.50
CA ASP A 549 -26.42 18.96 4.23
C ASP A 549 -26.44 17.71 3.31
N TYR A 550 -25.47 16.84 3.46
CA TYR A 550 -25.33 15.59 2.67
C TYR A 550 -25.76 14.33 3.43
N ALA A 551 -26.50 14.47 4.55
CA ALA A 551 -26.93 13.34 5.36
C ALA A 551 -27.58 12.22 4.53
N GLY A 552 -27.08 10.99 4.67
CA GLY A 552 -27.55 9.80 3.93
C GLY A 552 -26.88 9.60 2.56
N ASN A 553 -26.21 10.60 2.00
CA ASN A 553 -25.46 10.48 0.75
C ASN A 553 -24.22 9.60 0.93
N LYS A 554 -23.83 8.92 -0.16
CA LYS A 554 -22.62 8.11 -0.22
C LYS A 554 -21.37 8.98 -0.27
N LEU A 555 -20.32 8.53 0.39
CA LEU A 555 -19.00 9.15 0.27
C LEU A 555 -18.41 8.90 -1.13
N PRO A 556 -17.70 9.89 -1.71
CA PRO A 556 -17.06 9.77 -3.00
C PRO A 556 -16.00 8.66 -3.04
N MET A 557 -15.79 8.09 -4.22
CA MET A 557 -14.73 7.12 -4.51
C MET A 557 -14.74 5.87 -3.61
N ALA A 558 -15.84 5.58 -2.91
CA ALA A 558 -16.01 4.45 -1.99
C ALA A 558 -16.96 3.40 -2.57
N PRO A 559 -16.48 2.43 -3.37
CA PRO A 559 -17.33 1.42 -3.99
C PRO A 559 -17.98 0.53 -2.93
N GLN A 560 -19.28 0.28 -3.09
CA GLN A 560 -20.05 -0.51 -2.15
C GLN A 560 -19.70 -2.01 -2.23
N ASN A 561 -19.44 -2.51 -3.42
CA ASN A 561 -19.12 -3.91 -3.69
C ASN A 561 -17.71 -4.03 -4.25
N LEU A 562 -16.93 -4.96 -3.69
CA LEU A 562 -15.61 -5.30 -4.16
C LEU A 562 -15.44 -6.82 -4.11
N TYR A 563 -15.10 -7.43 -5.25
CA TYR A 563 -14.83 -8.86 -5.33
C TYR A 563 -13.51 -9.10 -6.05
N ASN A 564 -12.71 -10.00 -5.49
CA ASN A 564 -11.45 -10.45 -6.07
C ASN A 564 -11.38 -11.97 -5.93
N LEU A 565 -11.19 -12.68 -7.03
CA LEU A 565 -11.09 -14.14 -7.04
C LEU A 565 -9.93 -14.55 -7.93
N ARG A 566 -9.11 -15.48 -7.44
CA ARG A 566 -8.01 -16.06 -8.18
C ARG A 566 -8.01 -17.57 -8.04
N ALA A 567 -7.84 -18.26 -9.14
CA ALA A 567 -7.55 -19.69 -9.18
C ALA A 567 -6.15 -19.91 -9.74
N SER A 568 -5.34 -20.72 -9.07
CA SER A 568 -3.96 -21.08 -9.47
C SER A 568 -3.85 -22.59 -9.57
N TRP A 569 -3.54 -23.10 -10.77
CA TRP A 569 -3.46 -24.51 -11.06
C TRP A 569 -2.04 -24.89 -11.54
N SER A 570 -1.34 -25.64 -10.71
CA SER A 570 -0.02 -26.22 -11.02
C SER A 570 -0.21 -27.60 -11.65
N PHE A 571 -0.62 -27.66 -12.91
CA PHE A 571 -0.93 -28.94 -13.59
C PHE A 571 0.29 -29.83 -13.80
N ARG A 572 1.49 -29.27 -13.68
CA ARG A 572 2.79 -29.97 -13.53
C ARG A 572 3.61 -29.25 -12.47
N PRO A 573 4.56 -29.91 -11.81
CA PRO A 573 5.42 -29.28 -10.80
C PRO A 573 6.17 -28.03 -11.30
N THR A 574 6.45 -27.98 -12.61
CA THR A 574 7.16 -26.90 -13.27
C THR A 574 6.23 -25.85 -13.92
N GLN A 575 4.92 -26.06 -13.95
CA GLN A 575 4.00 -25.25 -14.75
C GLN A 575 2.76 -24.86 -13.97
N THR A 576 2.50 -23.57 -13.88
CA THR A 576 1.34 -23.02 -13.17
C THR A 576 0.56 -22.06 -14.08
N PHE A 577 -0.76 -22.25 -14.12
CA PHE A 577 -1.69 -21.26 -14.64
C PHE A 577 -2.39 -20.55 -13.50
N SER A 578 -2.63 -19.26 -13.64
CA SER A 578 -3.47 -18.50 -12.71
C SER A 578 -4.44 -17.62 -13.50
N LEU A 579 -5.69 -17.61 -13.06
CA LEU A 579 -6.73 -16.74 -13.56
C LEU A 579 -7.26 -15.90 -12.42
N GLY A 580 -7.24 -14.57 -12.58
CA GLY A 580 -7.74 -13.62 -11.60
C GLY A 580 -8.88 -12.80 -12.17
N VAL A 581 -9.93 -12.57 -11.37
CA VAL A 581 -11.06 -11.72 -11.70
C VAL A 581 -11.24 -10.72 -10.58
N SER A 582 -11.30 -9.43 -10.94
CA SER A 582 -11.51 -8.32 -10.00
C SER A 582 -12.75 -7.53 -10.46
N TYR A 583 -13.69 -7.32 -9.54
CA TYR A 583 -14.88 -6.50 -9.73
C TYR A 583 -14.88 -5.35 -8.76
N VAL A 584 -15.08 -4.13 -9.25
CA VAL A 584 -15.29 -2.92 -8.46
C VAL A 584 -16.67 -2.36 -8.82
N GLY A 585 -17.50 -2.17 -7.80
CA GLY A 585 -18.86 -1.63 -7.95
C GLY A 585 -18.87 -0.17 -8.40
N ASP A 586 -20.05 0.33 -8.75
CA ASP A 586 -20.27 1.74 -9.04
C ASP A 586 -19.96 2.60 -7.80
N GLN A 587 -19.50 3.82 -8.04
CA GLN A 587 -19.13 4.77 -7.00
C GLN A 587 -19.35 6.20 -7.48
N GLN A 588 -19.46 7.17 -6.57
CA GLN A 588 -19.49 8.58 -6.92
C GLN A 588 -18.10 9.05 -7.36
N ILE A 589 -18.01 10.06 -8.23
CA ILE A 589 -16.73 10.68 -8.57
C ILE A 589 -16.15 11.44 -7.37
N ALA A 590 -14.87 11.74 -7.40
CA ALA A 590 -14.20 12.53 -6.37
C ALA A 590 -14.84 13.92 -6.21
N GLY A 591 -15.08 14.34 -4.96
CA GLY A 591 -15.72 15.62 -4.63
C GLY A 591 -17.24 15.67 -4.83
N ASP A 592 -17.90 14.62 -5.35
CA ASP A 592 -19.35 14.61 -5.53
C ASP A 592 -20.11 14.20 -4.26
N TYR A 593 -20.21 15.08 -3.30
CA TYR A 593 -20.96 14.86 -2.06
C TYR A 593 -22.48 14.85 -2.29
N SER A 594 -22.96 15.48 -3.35
CA SER A 594 -24.38 15.53 -3.73
C SER A 594 -24.89 14.26 -4.39
N ASN A 595 -24.00 13.34 -4.75
CA ASN A 595 -24.28 12.07 -5.42
C ASN A 595 -24.97 12.24 -6.81
N THR A 596 -24.53 13.20 -7.56
CA THR A 596 -25.08 13.54 -8.88
C THR A 596 -24.43 12.77 -10.03
N THR A 597 -23.16 12.39 -9.88
CA THR A 597 -22.34 11.79 -10.95
C THR A 597 -21.70 10.47 -10.50
N LYS A 598 -21.96 9.40 -11.24
CA LYS A 598 -21.44 8.05 -10.93
C LYS A 598 -20.38 7.60 -11.91
N MET A 599 -19.36 6.98 -11.39
CA MET A 599 -18.46 6.11 -12.13
C MET A 599 -19.10 4.71 -12.29
N PRO A 600 -19.11 4.13 -13.49
CA PRO A 600 -19.67 2.80 -13.72
C PRO A 600 -18.81 1.70 -13.07
N ALA A 601 -19.46 0.62 -12.65
CA ALA A 601 -18.77 -0.60 -12.21
C ALA A 601 -17.95 -1.22 -13.35
N TYR A 602 -16.87 -1.91 -12.98
CA TYR A 602 -16.05 -2.62 -13.95
C TYR A 602 -15.56 -3.96 -13.43
N THR A 603 -15.31 -4.86 -14.39
CA THR A 603 -14.69 -6.18 -14.15
C THR A 603 -13.43 -6.29 -15.00
N VAL A 604 -12.33 -6.70 -14.41
CA VAL A 604 -11.06 -6.98 -15.09
C VAL A 604 -10.67 -8.42 -14.84
N THR A 605 -10.23 -9.11 -15.90
CA THR A 605 -9.76 -10.49 -15.83
C THR A 605 -8.31 -10.54 -16.26
N ASP A 606 -7.47 -11.19 -15.47
CA ASP A 606 -6.04 -11.36 -15.72
C ASP A 606 -5.70 -12.84 -15.84
N PHE A 607 -4.82 -13.16 -16.77
CA PHE A 607 -4.27 -14.48 -16.97
C PHE A 607 -2.76 -14.44 -16.72
N PHE A 608 -2.24 -15.48 -16.06
CA PHE A 608 -0.83 -15.64 -15.81
C PHE A 608 -0.41 -17.09 -16.05
N TYR A 609 0.71 -17.29 -16.74
CA TYR A 609 1.36 -18.58 -16.94
C TYR A 609 2.79 -18.50 -16.49
N ARG A 610 3.23 -19.51 -15.74
CA ARG A 610 4.61 -19.65 -15.26
C ARG A 610 5.15 -21.03 -15.60
N TYR A 611 6.31 -21.05 -16.22
CA TYR A 611 7.14 -22.24 -16.37
C TYR A 611 8.42 -22.07 -15.56
N GLN A 612 8.72 -22.98 -14.64
CA GLN A 612 9.87 -22.89 -13.76
C GLN A 612 10.62 -24.21 -13.71
N THR A 613 11.92 -24.16 -13.91
CA THR A 613 12.89 -25.24 -13.62
C THR A 613 13.79 -24.84 -12.44
N LYS A 614 14.77 -25.66 -12.13
CA LYS A 614 15.79 -25.31 -11.12
C LYS A 614 16.60 -24.06 -11.50
N GLN A 615 16.83 -23.81 -12.79
CA GLN A 615 17.71 -22.74 -13.29
C GLN A 615 16.94 -21.64 -14.04
N TRP A 616 15.81 -21.96 -14.66
CA TRP A 616 15.09 -21.06 -15.54
C TRP A 616 13.64 -20.87 -15.10
N GLU A 617 13.16 -19.66 -15.26
CA GLU A 617 11.74 -19.35 -15.12
C GLU A 617 11.31 -18.46 -16.27
N CYS A 618 10.19 -18.80 -16.90
CA CYS A 618 9.53 -17.99 -17.92
C CYS A 618 8.12 -17.68 -17.43
N GLN A 619 7.73 -16.43 -17.52
CA GLN A 619 6.42 -15.94 -17.09
C GLN A 619 5.73 -15.19 -18.21
N LEU A 620 4.45 -15.47 -18.45
CA LEU A 620 3.58 -14.70 -19.34
C LEU A 620 2.41 -14.15 -18.51
N ALA A 621 2.29 -12.84 -18.45
CA ALA A 621 1.16 -12.15 -17.85
C ALA A 621 0.33 -11.48 -18.95
N VAL A 622 -0.98 -11.74 -18.99
CA VAL A 622 -1.95 -11.05 -19.82
C VAL A 622 -2.94 -10.36 -18.90
N ARG A 623 -2.89 -9.05 -18.85
CA ARG A 623 -3.77 -8.23 -18.01
C ARG A 623 -4.94 -7.73 -18.83
N ASN A 624 -6.08 -7.57 -18.17
CA ASN A 624 -7.30 -7.13 -18.83
C ASN A 624 -7.57 -7.94 -20.11
N VAL A 625 -7.64 -9.27 -19.97
CA VAL A 625 -7.76 -10.24 -21.07
C VAL A 625 -8.87 -9.87 -22.04
N PHE A 626 -10.02 -9.41 -21.54
CA PHE A 626 -11.18 -9.04 -22.33
C PHE A 626 -11.14 -7.62 -22.90
N ASN A 627 -10.02 -6.91 -22.72
CA ASN A 627 -9.82 -5.55 -23.21
C ASN A 627 -10.90 -4.57 -22.73
N LYS A 628 -11.37 -4.71 -21.48
CA LYS A 628 -12.36 -3.83 -20.88
C LYS A 628 -11.81 -2.40 -20.86
N GLU A 629 -12.59 -1.46 -21.35
CA GLU A 629 -12.34 -0.03 -21.24
C GLU A 629 -13.00 0.47 -19.95
N TYR A 630 -12.20 1.10 -19.09
CA TYR A 630 -12.64 1.63 -17.80
C TYR A 630 -11.71 2.76 -17.34
N TYR A 631 -12.13 3.44 -16.30
CA TYR A 631 -11.34 4.39 -15.52
C TYR A 631 -11.63 4.13 -14.05
N SER A 632 -10.61 4.21 -13.21
CA SER A 632 -10.70 3.98 -11.77
C SER A 632 -10.69 5.26 -10.96
N TYR A 633 -10.47 6.41 -11.62
CA TYR A 633 -10.55 7.74 -11.03
C TYR A 633 -11.28 8.72 -11.96
N ALA A 634 -12.16 9.51 -11.36
CA ALA A 634 -12.81 10.64 -12.01
C ALA A 634 -13.14 11.73 -10.97
N THR A 635 -13.08 12.97 -11.38
CA THR A 635 -13.40 14.13 -10.54
C THR A 635 -14.10 15.20 -11.35
N ASP A 636 -14.73 16.14 -10.69
CA ASP A 636 -15.14 17.38 -11.35
C ASP A 636 -13.94 18.30 -11.53
N ALA A 637 -13.86 18.91 -12.68
CA ALA A 637 -12.84 19.89 -13.03
C ALA A 637 -13.46 21.11 -13.73
N TYR A 638 -12.74 22.20 -13.74
CA TYR A 638 -13.12 23.40 -14.50
C TYR A 638 -12.40 23.44 -15.85
N SER A 639 -13.06 23.93 -16.88
CA SER A 639 -12.55 23.94 -18.26
C SER A 639 -11.33 24.83 -18.46
N ALA A 640 -11.16 25.84 -17.62
CA ALA A 640 -9.95 26.66 -17.50
C ALA A 640 -9.98 27.43 -16.18
N TRP A 641 -8.82 27.70 -15.61
CA TRP A 641 -8.67 28.60 -14.46
C TRP A 641 -9.12 30.04 -14.73
N LYS A 642 -9.32 30.40 -16.01
CA LYS A 642 -9.79 31.70 -16.44
C LYS A 642 -11.33 31.83 -16.48
N ASP A 643 -12.03 30.71 -16.58
CA ASP A 643 -13.48 30.67 -16.65
C ASP A 643 -14.01 29.54 -15.79
N PHE A 644 -14.28 29.84 -14.53
CA PHE A 644 -14.90 28.92 -13.58
C PHE A 644 -16.38 28.62 -13.91
N SER A 645 -16.90 29.10 -15.04
CA SER A 645 -18.29 28.91 -15.44
C SER A 645 -18.62 27.54 -15.97
N THR A 646 -17.63 26.82 -16.51
CA THR A 646 -17.85 25.52 -17.15
C THR A 646 -17.18 24.38 -16.39
N ARG A 647 -17.99 23.60 -15.66
CA ARG A 647 -17.57 22.33 -15.05
C ARG A 647 -17.67 21.19 -16.06
N TYR A 648 -16.75 20.26 -15.97
CA TYR A 648 -16.82 18.99 -16.69
C TYR A 648 -16.31 17.84 -15.82
N THR A 649 -16.75 16.63 -16.12
CA THR A 649 -16.21 15.42 -15.46
C THR A 649 -14.88 15.06 -16.11
N ALA A 650 -13.82 15.10 -15.33
CA ALA A 650 -12.46 14.74 -15.69
C ALA A 650 -12.23 13.25 -15.43
N LEU A 651 -11.89 12.49 -16.47
CA LEU A 651 -11.67 11.04 -16.43
C LEU A 651 -10.18 10.73 -16.54
N TYR A 652 -9.73 9.73 -15.76
CA TYR A 652 -8.36 9.19 -15.83
C TYR A 652 -8.41 7.74 -16.34
N PRO A 653 -8.15 7.52 -17.64
CA PRO A 653 -8.26 6.19 -18.26
C PRO A 653 -7.28 5.20 -17.67
N ASP A 654 -7.75 3.98 -17.41
CA ASP A 654 -6.90 2.83 -17.06
C ASP A 654 -6.41 2.08 -18.30
N MET A 655 -5.38 1.26 -18.08
CA MET A 655 -4.68 0.53 -19.14
C MET A 655 -5.59 -0.53 -19.77
N LYS A 656 -5.57 -0.63 -21.11
CA LYS A 656 -6.20 -1.69 -21.88
C LYS A 656 -5.47 -3.03 -21.68
N ARG A 657 -5.89 -4.06 -22.44
CA ARG A 657 -5.18 -5.34 -22.44
C ARG A 657 -3.68 -5.13 -22.72
N ASN A 658 -2.87 -5.70 -21.85
CA ASN A 658 -1.43 -5.67 -22.01
C ASN A 658 -0.82 -7.04 -21.72
N LEU A 659 0.29 -7.32 -22.40
CA LEU A 659 1.05 -8.54 -22.25
C LEU A 659 2.42 -8.20 -21.70
N PHE A 660 2.93 -9.08 -20.86
CA PHE A 660 4.29 -9.00 -20.35
C PHE A 660 4.92 -10.40 -20.29
N LEU A 661 6.09 -10.54 -20.87
CA LEU A 661 6.89 -11.76 -20.86
C LEU A 661 8.14 -11.51 -20.05
N ASN A 662 8.43 -12.39 -19.10
CA ASN A 662 9.56 -12.27 -18.20
C ASN A 662 10.36 -13.56 -18.14
N PHE A 663 11.68 -13.44 -18.19
CA PHE A 663 12.66 -14.53 -18.11
C PHE A 663 13.54 -14.32 -16.89
N LYS A 664 13.76 -15.39 -16.13
CA LYS A 664 14.66 -15.38 -14.97
C LYS A 664 15.66 -16.54 -15.10
N TYR A 665 16.90 -16.25 -14.74
CA TYR A 665 17.96 -17.23 -14.60
C TYR A 665 18.48 -17.22 -13.18
N TYR A 666 18.51 -18.39 -12.53
CA TYR A 666 18.97 -18.56 -11.16
C TYR A 666 20.41 -19.10 -11.16
N LEU A 667 21.31 -18.31 -10.56
CA LEU A 667 22.70 -18.67 -10.28
C LEU A 667 22.74 -19.35 -8.91
N ARG A 668 23.25 -20.55 -8.84
CA ARG A 668 23.41 -21.35 -7.60
C ARG A 668 24.86 -21.45 -7.21
#